data_0c8f1a2eb2083d4b212a75190976a5e0
#
_entry.id   0c8f1a2eb2083d4b212a75190976a5e0
#
_cell.length_a   1.000
_cell.length_b   1.000
_cell.length_c   1.000
_cell.angle_alpha   90.00
_cell.angle_beta   90.00
_cell.angle_gamma   90.00
#
_symmetry.space_group_name_H-M   'P 1'
#
loop_
_entity.id
_entity.type
_entity.pdbx_description
1 polymer ?
#
loop_
_entity_poly.entity_id
_entity_poly.type
_entity_poly.pdbx_seq_one_letter_code
_entity_poly.pdbx_strand_id
1 'polypeptide(L)'
;MAQVSATRQALADSSTSDFASTLHTILSTADTSTILSNDNTSTRPLLAPDVILRLDNDLNGNPFGLVVNMPNREQLDGVGTLLWNDCTYLMISHGHIPEDALVLGKVRAIAFAILNMAVTPDLLGHLRALDLALKAARICIVNQQREIALNILSVAALRLACVQPAHLGLDPAINRNLTIRYFLLRIRLAWLQDRVDIAEHFFAKLPSPVVSDDEELIFETCFIIGDSALARRLPEIAVTWLQRASDHFMSFSIVKQSKFPDYDNWNLVIRHSLVVASANARSAQATITYDIEARLLRAFYSTHPAMILFDLSVGHNNPSNDELLQGLKGLVDQLPLTDMNMPIGSDNGMEAFRILLMHPLPREWTEKCFVAFVLLLGRSEYSDSKRIRTLRGVIDALEKRGYPSISAKAAHATVICIWKMTGDALLKKDYWTAQLWLQVCTDPKIFQHCSVEIKIAIQKKLVACYLQTGDITAARLLIDRGLLQSQVDCERMYLSYKLRLLEGKDGSGHFSLGFPFYPVPHKQTSLLSCAMEAQRQHKPEEVLNCLDQFIKCLTSDDIYHDDFSAAEHYMFAITILSEELSKGFSQRIGSCIETVLQSALSYAKENSMFEGGDQEVSVTQLQWLYCASFKLALKLINSSGFLWATSALDHSRDFALLYREIAYPEMGSKAPRPHLFAVVYLRLLVSSLKARCEDDPTEKALHYVKVRACFQELDDLRGWKDGEEETDDDADYKEDRHHDVAQFFDLEAAMHLKKWNHVARICASDDTFPDPKFYAPIMDLTLQLNPPPRLAIQVVKRIVFKLRELQDDPPSTWQRDFRVSLPRYLHCLFSLAITPVPEEGYLEFVCLDVEMADPRVAEEVLDKILEMAEEKDVNHEEGFNAQHGLNAIHTRSDLREVFTYPAAELIKIATVAFNKATDFYRATQDEDCQRWANKAISIAQLVPGSQGKQLVETLQTRLGSLIGV
;
A
#
# COMPACT_ATOMS: atom_id res chain seq x y z
N MET A 1 -8.75 -37.40 -20.08
CA MET A 1 -9.72 -37.19 -18.97
C MET A 1 -9.03 -37.37 -17.61
N ALA A 2 -8.34 -38.48 -17.32
CA ALA A 2 -7.68 -38.67 -16.01
C ALA A 2 -6.49 -37.70 -15.74
N GLN A 3 -5.69 -37.35 -16.75
CA GLN A 3 -4.61 -36.36 -16.60
C GLN A 3 -5.14 -34.92 -16.41
N VAL A 4 -6.28 -34.56 -17.00
CA VAL A 4 -6.96 -33.27 -16.81
C VAL A 4 -7.59 -33.15 -15.40
N SER A 5 -7.99 -34.29 -14.80
CA SER A 5 -8.48 -34.34 -13.42
C SER A 5 -7.34 -34.16 -12.40
N ALA A 6 -6.15 -34.72 -12.64
CA ALA A 6 -5.01 -34.62 -11.71
C ALA A 6 -4.40 -33.21 -11.69
N THR A 7 -4.33 -32.53 -12.85
CA THR A 7 -3.91 -31.11 -12.91
C THR A 7 -4.92 -30.17 -12.29
N ARG A 8 -6.23 -30.49 -12.34
CA ARG A 8 -7.28 -29.70 -11.67
C ARG A 8 -7.23 -29.82 -10.15
N GLN A 9 -6.78 -30.94 -9.62
CA GLN A 9 -6.65 -31.19 -8.19
C GLN A 9 -5.38 -30.55 -7.61
N ALA A 10 -4.30 -30.44 -8.38
CA ALA A 10 -3.06 -29.79 -7.99
C ALA A 10 -3.17 -28.24 -7.92
N LEU A 11 -4.09 -27.63 -8.69
CA LEU A 11 -4.40 -26.19 -8.60
C LEU A 11 -5.36 -25.87 -7.44
N ALA A 12 -6.03 -26.85 -6.88
CA ALA A 12 -6.92 -26.73 -5.74
C ALA A 12 -6.20 -26.84 -4.39
N ASP A 13 -4.93 -27.26 -4.41
CA ASP A 13 -4.11 -27.35 -3.22
C ASP A 13 -3.57 -25.94 -2.82
N SER A 14 -3.21 -25.76 -1.55
CA SER A 14 -2.73 -24.53 -0.91
C SER A 14 -1.77 -23.66 -1.74
N SER A 15 -1.06 -24.27 -2.71
CA SER A 15 -0.06 -23.60 -3.56
C SER A 15 -0.62 -22.47 -4.45
N THR A 16 -1.91 -22.50 -4.84
CA THR A 16 -2.51 -21.45 -5.70
C THR A 16 -2.95 -20.24 -4.90
N SER A 17 -3.50 -20.47 -3.71
CA SER A 17 -3.82 -19.40 -2.75
C SER A 17 -2.55 -18.69 -2.31
N ASP A 18 -1.48 -19.43 -2.01
CA ASP A 18 -0.18 -18.90 -1.60
C ASP A 18 0.48 -18.10 -2.71
N PHE A 19 0.40 -18.58 -3.96
CA PHE A 19 0.93 -17.82 -5.09
C PHE A 19 0.16 -16.53 -5.35
N ALA A 20 -1.17 -16.58 -5.29
CA ALA A 20 -2.01 -15.39 -5.47
C ALA A 20 -1.79 -14.37 -4.35
N SER A 21 -1.62 -14.81 -3.10
CA SER A 21 -1.28 -13.95 -1.96
C SER A 21 0.12 -13.34 -2.11
N THR A 22 1.08 -14.12 -2.61
CA THR A 22 2.44 -13.64 -2.93
C THR A 22 2.39 -12.62 -4.07
N LEU A 23 1.61 -12.86 -5.11
CA LEU A 23 1.45 -11.96 -6.24
C LEU A 23 0.76 -10.64 -5.82
N HIS A 24 -0.26 -10.71 -4.97
CA HIS A 24 -0.88 -9.53 -4.35
C HIS A 24 0.15 -8.72 -3.54
N THR A 25 0.96 -9.37 -2.72
CA THR A 25 2.01 -8.71 -1.94
C THR A 25 3.05 -8.03 -2.85
N ILE A 26 3.47 -8.69 -3.94
CA ILE A 26 4.43 -8.12 -4.90
C ILE A 26 3.80 -6.90 -5.60
N LEU A 27 2.54 -6.97 -6.05
CA LEU A 27 1.87 -5.88 -6.75
C LEU A 27 1.59 -4.69 -5.84
N SER A 28 1.17 -4.92 -4.60
CA SER A 28 0.96 -3.88 -3.60
C SER A 28 2.26 -3.18 -3.18
N THR A 29 3.39 -3.90 -3.20
CA THR A 29 4.71 -3.31 -2.95
C THR A 29 5.30 -2.61 -4.19
N ALA A 30 4.98 -3.07 -5.39
CA ALA A 30 5.37 -2.43 -6.65
C ALA A 30 4.76 -1.02 -6.76
N ASP A 31 3.50 -0.86 -6.34
CA ASP A 31 2.82 0.43 -6.31
C ASP A 31 3.52 1.41 -5.36
N THR A 32 3.85 0.97 -4.15
CA THR A 32 4.60 1.79 -3.18
C THR A 32 6.02 2.13 -3.65
N SER A 33 6.68 1.23 -4.38
CA SER A 33 8.04 1.46 -4.90
C SER A 33 8.06 2.39 -6.13
N THR A 34 7.01 2.42 -6.95
CA THR A 34 6.89 3.34 -8.10
C THR A 34 6.49 4.75 -7.69
N ILE A 35 5.72 4.91 -6.63
CA ILE A 35 5.46 6.22 -6.02
C ILE A 35 6.73 6.76 -5.33
N LEU A 36 7.58 5.88 -4.79
CA LEU A 36 8.75 6.22 -4.02
C LEU A 36 10.05 6.31 -4.84
N SER A 37 10.15 5.62 -5.98
CA SER A 37 11.31 5.70 -6.87
C SER A 37 10.99 6.59 -8.08
N ASN A 38 11.27 7.88 -7.94
CA ASN A 38 11.30 8.84 -9.04
C ASN A 38 12.51 8.63 -9.99
N ASP A 39 13.12 7.47 -9.99
CA ASP A 39 14.13 7.07 -10.96
C ASP A 39 13.45 6.58 -12.24
N ASN A 40 13.06 7.57 -13.03
CA ASN A 40 12.51 7.41 -14.37
C ASN A 40 13.51 6.86 -15.41
N THR A 41 14.58 6.19 -15.03
CA THR A 41 15.63 5.68 -15.94
C THR A 41 15.70 4.15 -16.03
N SER A 42 14.81 3.44 -15.33
CA SER A 42 14.81 1.97 -15.43
C SER A 42 13.48 1.52 -16.02
N THR A 43 13.52 0.98 -17.23
CA THR A 43 12.56 0.02 -17.77
C THR A 43 12.58 -1.24 -16.91
N ARG A 44 12.28 -1.09 -15.61
CA ARG A 44 12.19 -2.25 -14.73
C ARG A 44 10.84 -2.88 -14.99
N PRO A 45 10.77 -4.16 -15.40
CA PRO A 45 9.49 -4.82 -15.62
C PRO A 45 8.70 -4.80 -14.31
N LEU A 46 7.39 -4.60 -14.42
CA LEU A 46 6.45 -4.54 -13.29
C LEU A 46 6.57 -5.78 -12.37
N LEU A 47 6.88 -6.93 -12.96
CA LEU A 47 7.12 -8.19 -12.26
C LEU A 47 8.47 -8.79 -12.67
N ALA A 48 9.09 -9.51 -11.73
CA ALA A 48 10.32 -10.25 -12.00
C ALA A 48 10.10 -11.36 -13.04
N PRO A 49 11.10 -11.69 -13.87
CA PRO A 49 10.96 -12.66 -14.97
C PRO A 49 10.52 -14.06 -14.54
N ASP A 50 10.93 -14.51 -13.38
CA ASP A 50 10.52 -15.79 -12.77
C ASP A 50 9.03 -15.80 -12.39
N VAL A 51 8.49 -14.68 -11.91
CA VAL A 51 7.06 -14.52 -11.62
C VAL A 51 6.24 -14.52 -12.91
N ILE A 52 6.72 -13.84 -13.95
CA ILE A 52 6.08 -13.85 -15.29
C ILE A 52 6.07 -15.26 -15.87
N LEU A 53 7.18 -16.00 -15.76
CA LEU A 53 7.28 -17.39 -16.23
C LEU A 53 6.30 -18.31 -15.47
N ARG A 54 6.14 -18.10 -14.17
CA ARG A 54 5.15 -18.84 -13.36
C ARG A 54 3.72 -18.52 -13.77
N LEU A 55 3.39 -17.25 -14.01
CA LEU A 55 2.09 -16.84 -14.55
C LEU A 55 1.78 -17.50 -15.88
N ASP A 56 2.78 -17.59 -16.78
CA ASP A 56 2.63 -18.25 -18.07
C ASP A 56 2.40 -19.75 -17.93
N ASN A 57 3.11 -20.42 -17.03
CA ASN A 57 2.94 -21.84 -16.76
C ASN A 57 1.55 -22.13 -16.17
N ASP A 58 1.09 -21.32 -15.21
CA ASP A 58 -0.23 -21.48 -14.59
C ASP A 58 -1.36 -21.22 -15.62
N LEU A 59 -1.24 -20.23 -16.48
CA LEU A 59 -2.20 -19.94 -17.54
C LEU A 59 -2.20 -21.01 -18.65
N ASN A 60 -1.05 -21.57 -19.01
CA ASN A 60 -0.92 -22.67 -19.98
C ASN A 60 -1.54 -23.99 -19.45
N GLY A 61 -1.57 -24.16 -18.11
CA GLY A 61 -2.27 -25.27 -17.45
C GLY A 61 -3.80 -25.20 -17.56
N ASN A 62 -4.33 -24.14 -18.16
CA ASN A 62 -5.78 -23.85 -18.31
C ASN A 62 -6.55 -23.89 -16.97
N PRO A 63 -6.30 -22.91 -16.08
CA PRO A 63 -6.90 -22.86 -14.73
C PRO A 63 -8.42 -22.56 -14.74
N PHE A 64 -9.05 -22.38 -15.89
CA PHE A 64 -10.40 -21.86 -16.05
C PHE A 64 -11.50 -22.94 -15.93
N GLY A 65 -11.22 -24.10 -15.34
CA GLY A 65 -12.21 -25.18 -15.17
C GLY A 65 -13.36 -24.79 -14.23
N LEU A 66 -14.55 -25.35 -14.48
CA LEU A 66 -15.66 -25.30 -13.52
C LEU A 66 -15.35 -26.26 -12.37
N VAL A 67 -15.09 -25.72 -11.19
CA VAL A 67 -14.94 -26.51 -9.96
C VAL A 67 -16.18 -26.31 -9.10
N VAL A 68 -16.76 -27.41 -8.61
CA VAL A 68 -17.95 -27.39 -7.74
C VAL A 68 -17.49 -27.83 -6.35
N ASN A 69 -17.86 -27.08 -5.32
CA ASN A 69 -17.57 -27.33 -3.90
C ASN A 69 -16.08 -27.33 -3.52
N MET A 70 -15.46 -26.15 -3.58
CA MET A 70 -14.13 -25.94 -2.99
C MET A 70 -14.24 -25.70 -1.48
N PRO A 71 -13.37 -26.32 -0.65
CA PRO A 71 -13.34 -26.06 0.80
C PRO A 71 -12.83 -24.65 0.97
N ASN A 72 -12.23 -23.85 0.76
CA ASN A 72 -11.75 -22.50 1.08
C ASN A 72 -12.31 -21.39 0.16
N ARG A 73 -13.61 -21.44 -0.16
CA ARG A 73 -14.24 -20.51 -1.12
C ARG A 73 -14.08 -19.04 -0.74
N GLU A 74 -14.32 -18.69 0.50
CA GLU A 74 -14.26 -17.29 0.98
C GLU A 74 -12.85 -16.74 0.90
N GLN A 75 -11.86 -17.53 1.28
CA GLN A 75 -10.47 -17.15 1.17
C GLN A 75 -10.06 -16.92 -0.29
N LEU A 76 -10.49 -17.79 -1.21
CA LEU A 76 -10.25 -17.62 -2.65
C LEU A 76 -10.95 -16.38 -3.20
N ASP A 77 -12.19 -16.09 -2.78
CA ASP A 77 -12.90 -14.89 -3.18
C ASP A 77 -12.18 -13.62 -2.68
N GLY A 78 -11.73 -13.63 -1.42
CA GLY A 78 -10.95 -12.53 -0.83
C GLY A 78 -9.66 -12.25 -1.60
N VAL A 79 -8.80 -13.27 -1.76
CA VAL A 79 -7.52 -13.14 -2.47
C VAL A 79 -7.73 -12.76 -3.94
N GLY A 80 -8.69 -13.39 -4.61
CA GLY A 80 -9.01 -13.07 -6.01
C GLY A 80 -9.53 -11.65 -6.19
N THR A 81 -10.32 -11.16 -5.24
CA THR A 81 -10.85 -9.77 -5.25
C THR A 81 -9.73 -8.76 -5.03
N LEU A 82 -8.83 -8.99 -4.07
CA LEU A 82 -7.66 -8.13 -3.85
C LEU A 82 -6.80 -8.04 -5.11
N LEU A 83 -6.41 -9.18 -5.67
CA LEU A 83 -5.60 -9.23 -6.88
C LEU A 83 -6.28 -8.56 -8.09
N TRP A 84 -7.62 -8.70 -8.20
CA TRP A 84 -8.40 -8.02 -9.22
C TRP A 84 -8.38 -6.50 -9.07
N ASN A 85 -8.49 -6.01 -7.85
CA ASN A 85 -8.49 -4.57 -7.54
C ASN A 85 -7.11 -3.96 -7.76
N ASP A 86 -6.04 -4.61 -7.30
CA ASP A 86 -4.66 -4.16 -7.54
C ASP A 86 -4.36 -4.07 -9.03
N CYS A 87 -4.75 -5.11 -9.79
CA CYS A 87 -4.61 -5.10 -11.23
C CYS A 87 -5.39 -3.96 -11.88
N THR A 88 -6.60 -3.62 -11.36
CA THR A 88 -7.39 -2.50 -11.88
C THR A 88 -6.68 -1.17 -11.64
N TYR A 89 -6.17 -0.97 -10.45
CA TYR A 89 -5.42 0.22 -10.07
C TYR A 89 -4.15 0.39 -10.92
N LEU A 90 -3.34 -0.66 -11.02
CA LEU A 90 -2.11 -0.64 -11.82
C LEU A 90 -2.39 -0.48 -13.33
N MET A 91 -3.53 -0.93 -13.84
CA MET A 91 -3.91 -0.69 -15.23
C MET A 91 -4.22 0.78 -15.52
N ILE A 92 -4.66 1.55 -14.54
CA ILE A 92 -4.87 3.00 -14.68
C ILE A 92 -3.52 3.72 -14.74
N SER A 93 -2.57 3.34 -13.89
CA SER A 93 -1.26 3.99 -13.77
C SER A 93 -0.23 3.51 -14.81
N HIS A 94 -0.20 2.22 -15.12
CA HIS A 94 0.82 1.57 -15.98
C HIS A 94 0.28 1.01 -17.29
N GLY A 95 -1.03 0.95 -17.48
CA GLY A 95 -1.65 0.34 -18.66
C GLY A 95 -1.33 1.01 -20.01
N HIS A 96 -0.70 2.19 -19.99
CA HIS A 96 -0.21 2.87 -21.21
C HIS A 96 1.14 2.33 -21.70
N ILE A 97 1.85 1.55 -20.86
CA ILE A 97 3.12 0.88 -21.22
C ILE A 97 2.77 -0.50 -21.79
N PRO A 98 3.10 -0.81 -23.06
CA PRO A 98 2.66 -2.06 -23.70
C PRO A 98 3.12 -3.34 -22.98
N GLU A 99 4.35 -3.34 -22.45
CA GLU A 99 4.91 -4.48 -21.73
C GLU A 99 4.17 -4.73 -20.40
N ASP A 100 3.91 -3.67 -19.64
CA ASP A 100 3.17 -3.75 -18.38
C ASP A 100 1.70 -4.12 -18.62
N ALA A 101 1.06 -3.56 -19.65
CA ALA A 101 -0.30 -3.91 -20.04
C ALA A 101 -0.44 -5.41 -20.37
N LEU A 102 0.57 -6.00 -21.03
CA LEU A 102 0.59 -7.43 -21.32
C LEU A 102 0.65 -8.27 -20.02
N VAL A 103 1.52 -7.90 -19.10
CA VAL A 103 1.68 -8.57 -17.80
C VAL A 103 0.42 -8.43 -16.95
N LEU A 104 -0.13 -7.22 -16.85
CA LEU A 104 -1.37 -6.95 -16.12
C LEU A 104 -2.57 -7.71 -16.71
N GLY A 105 -2.60 -7.91 -18.03
CA GLY A 105 -3.58 -8.78 -18.66
C GLY A 105 -3.51 -10.25 -18.17
N LYS A 106 -2.30 -10.80 -18.00
CA LYS A 106 -2.08 -12.15 -17.43
C LYS A 106 -2.50 -12.22 -15.96
N VAL A 107 -2.13 -11.21 -15.16
CA VAL A 107 -2.54 -11.12 -13.74
C VAL A 107 -4.06 -11.07 -13.64
N ARG A 108 -4.72 -10.28 -14.48
CA ARG A 108 -6.19 -10.21 -14.53
C ARG A 108 -6.84 -11.56 -14.87
N ALA A 109 -6.21 -12.33 -15.75
CA ALA A 109 -6.69 -13.67 -16.11
C ALA A 109 -6.57 -14.64 -14.93
N ILE A 110 -5.47 -14.61 -14.18
CA ILE A 110 -5.29 -15.41 -12.94
C ILE A 110 -6.28 -14.99 -11.86
N ALA A 111 -6.44 -13.68 -11.61
CA ALA A 111 -7.44 -13.19 -10.67
C ALA A 111 -8.86 -13.68 -11.02
N PHE A 112 -9.22 -13.65 -12.31
CA PHE A 112 -10.47 -14.21 -12.78
C PHE A 112 -10.54 -15.73 -12.55
N ALA A 113 -9.48 -16.50 -12.79
CA ALA A 113 -9.46 -17.94 -12.58
C ALA A 113 -9.74 -18.29 -11.11
N ILE A 114 -9.12 -17.56 -10.17
CA ILE A 114 -9.32 -17.72 -8.72
C ILE A 114 -10.78 -17.38 -8.35
N LEU A 115 -11.28 -16.22 -8.78
CA LEU A 115 -12.66 -15.79 -8.53
C LEU A 115 -13.69 -16.75 -9.14
N ASN A 116 -13.37 -17.38 -10.30
CA ASN A 116 -14.24 -18.36 -10.92
C ASN A 116 -14.30 -19.69 -10.13
N MET A 117 -13.26 -20.05 -9.38
CA MET A 117 -13.27 -21.18 -8.45
C MET A 117 -14.11 -20.90 -7.20
N ALA A 118 -14.19 -19.64 -6.78
CA ALA A 118 -14.94 -19.20 -5.59
C ALA A 118 -16.45 -18.98 -5.83
N VAL A 119 -16.95 -19.18 -7.06
CA VAL A 119 -18.33 -18.87 -7.45
C VAL A 119 -19.35 -19.68 -6.65
N THR A 120 -20.34 -19.00 -6.07
CA THR A 120 -21.52 -19.60 -5.48
C THR A 120 -22.42 -20.24 -6.55
N PRO A 121 -23.08 -21.38 -6.28
CA PRO A 121 -23.91 -22.08 -7.29
C PRO A 121 -25.27 -21.41 -7.55
N ASP A 122 -25.47 -20.19 -7.05
CA ASP A 122 -26.67 -19.39 -7.23
C ASP A 122 -26.61 -18.50 -8.50
N LEU A 123 -27.74 -17.91 -8.84
CA LEU A 123 -27.85 -17.03 -10.01
C LEU A 123 -26.91 -15.82 -9.91
N LEU A 124 -26.78 -15.21 -8.73
CA LEU A 124 -25.94 -14.04 -8.51
C LEU A 124 -24.46 -14.38 -8.68
N GLY A 125 -24.01 -15.54 -8.17
CA GLY A 125 -22.65 -16.04 -8.38
C GLY A 125 -22.34 -16.26 -9.85
N HIS A 126 -23.24 -16.89 -10.60
CA HIS A 126 -23.05 -17.06 -12.04
C HIS A 126 -23.02 -15.75 -12.82
N LEU A 127 -23.88 -14.77 -12.46
CA LEU A 127 -23.87 -13.43 -13.06
C LEU A 127 -22.56 -12.68 -12.79
N ARG A 128 -22.11 -12.69 -11.52
CA ARG A 128 -20.83 -12.08 -11.14
C ARG A 128 -19.67 -12.70 -11.91
N ALA A 129 -19.60 -14.02 -11.96
CA ALA A 129 -18.54 -14.72 -12.69
C ALA A 129 -18.57 -14.45 -14.20
N LEU A 130 -19.75 -14.36 -14.79
CA LEU A 130 -19.89 -14.01 -16.21
C LEU A 130 -19.42 -12.60 -16.49
N ASP A 131 -19.81 -11.60 -15.69
CA ASP A 131 -19.37 -10.22 -15.86
C ASP A 131 -17.85 -10.08 -15.71
N LEU A 132 -17.26 -10.75 -14.70
CA LEU A 132 -15.80 -10.80 -14.50
C LEU A 132 -15.09 -11.47 -15.69
N ALA A 133 -15.65 -12.58 -16.22
CA ALA A 133 -15.11 -13.25 -17.40
C ALA A 133 -15.10 -12.33 -18.62
N LEU A 134 -16.20 -11.61 -18.88
CA LEU A 134 -16.28 -10.67 -20.00
C LEU A 134 -15.30 -9.50 -19.87
N LYS A 135 -15.15 -8.96 -18.66
CA LYS A 135 -14.15 -7.90 -18.37
C LYS A 135 -12.71 -8.40 -18.54
N ALA A 136 -12.38 -9.58 -18.04
CA ALA A 136 -11.05 -10.17 -18.21
C ALA A 136 -10.73 -10.49 -19.67
N ALA A 137 -11.69 -11.10 -20.39
CA ALA A 137 -11.53 -11.40 -21.82
C ALA A 137 -11.32 -10.14 -22.66
N ARG A 138 -12.05 -9.04 -22.37
CA ARG A 138 -11.86 -7.75 -23.06
C ARG A 138 -10.41 -7.26 -22.96
N ILE A 139 -9.83 -7.32 -21.77
CA ILE A 139 -8.44 -6.88 -21.53
C ILE A 139 -7.45 -7.78 -22.27
N CYS A 140 -7.64 -9.11 -22.21
CA CYS A 140 -6.79 -10.06 -22.92
C CYS A 140 -6.86 -9.85 -24.45
N ILE A 141 -8.05 -9.52 -24.98
CA ILE A 141 -8.23 -9.22 -26.41
C ILE A 141 -7.49 -7.93 -26.79
N VAL A 142 -7.62 -6.86 -26.00
CA VAL A 142 -6.91 -5.59 -26.24
C VAL A 142 -5.39 -5.81 -26.22
N ASN A 143 -4.89 -6.64 -25.32
CA ASN A 143 -3.48 -6.97 -25.19
C ASN A 143 -3.03 -8.14 -26.10
N GLN A 144 -3.84 -8.53 -27.08
CA GLN A 144 -3.56 -9.58 -28.07
C GLN A 144 -3.24 -10.98 -27.50
N GLN A 145 -3.67 -11.27 -26.28
CA GLN A 145 -3.51 -12.56 -25.59
C GLN A 145 -4.60 -13.55 -26.01
N ARG A 146 -4.50 -14.05 -27.25
CA ARG A 146 -5.58 -14.78 -27.95
C ARG A 146 -5.99 -16.06 -27.24
N GLU A 147 -5.04 -16.88 -26.82
CA GLU A 147 -5.31 -18.18 -26.18
C GLU A 147 -5.97 -18.00 -24.80
N ILE A 148 -5.47 -17.06 -24.01
CA ILE A 148 -6.03 -16.75 -22.69
C ILE A 148 -7.46 -16.23 -22.84
N ALA A 149 -7.70 -15.33 -23.78
CA ALA A 149 -9.03 -14.80 -24.09
C ALA A 149 -10.00 -15.91 -24.53
N LEU A 150 -9.53 -16.85 -25.36
CA LEU A 150 -10.33 -17.99 -25.81
C LEU A 150 -10.76 -18.87 -24.63
N ASN A 151 -9.85 -19.20 -23.73
CA ASN A 151 -10.11 -20.00 -22.55
C ASN A 151 -11.12 -19.32 -21.62
N ILE A 152 -10.94 -18.01 -21.35
CA ILE A 152 -11.88 -17.23 -20.53
C ILE A 152 -13.26 -17.17 -21.17
N LEU A 153 -13.34 -16.94 -22.49
CA LEU A 153 -14.63 -16.88 -23.21
C LEU A 153 -15.31 -18.26 -23.27
N SER A 154 -14.55 -19.36 -23.21
CA SER A 154 -15.12 -20.70 -23.09
C SER A 154 -15.84 -20.90 -21.74
N VAL A 155 -15.25 -20.39 -20.66
CA VAL A 155 -15.91 -20.36 -19.34
C VAL A 155 -17.12 -19.41 -19.36
N ALA A 156 -17.00 -18.24 -19.97
CA ALA A 156 -18.11 -17.30 -20.10
C ALA A 156 -19.31 -17.94 -20.81
N ALA A 157 -19.07 -18.77 -21.84
CA ALA A 157 -20.12 -19.51 -22.54
C ALA A 157 -20.87 -20.49 -21.60
N LEU A 158 -20.14 -21.21 -20.75
CA LEU A 158 -20.72 -22.12 -19.77
C LEU A 158 -21.54 -21.36 -18.71
N ARG A 159 -21.01 -20.24 -18.22
CA ARG A 159 -21.71 -19.37 -17.26
C ARG A 159 -22.96 -18.73 -17.88
N LEU A 160 -22.88 -18.30 -19.13
CA LEU A 160 -24.02 -17.75 -19.85
C LEU A 160 -25.14 -18.79 -20.01
N ALA A 161 -24.79 -20.05 -20.30
CA ALA A 161 -25.76 -21.15 -20.38
C ALA A 161 -26.43 -21.43 -19.02
N CYS A 162 -25.75 -21.22 -17.90
CA CYS A 162 -26.34 -21.37 -16.56
C CYS A 162 -27.33 -20.22 -16.22
N VAL A 163 -27.16 -19.05 -16.80
CA VAL A 163 -27.96 -17.84 -16.53
C VAL A 163 -29.20 -17.76 -17.46
N GLN A 164 -29.15 -18.37 -18.67
CA GLN A 164 -30.19 -18.29 -19.68
C GLN A 164 -31.54 -18.96 -19.38
N PRO A 165 -31.75 -19.97 -18.49
CA PRO A 165 -33.02 -20.59 -18.27
C PRO A 165 -34.09 -19.59 -17.85
N ALA A 166 -35.20 -19.55 -18.59
CA ALA A 166 -36.31 -18.56 -18.43
C ALA A 166 -37.03 -18.60 -17.05
N HIS A 167 -36.81 -19.65 -16.26
CA HIS A 167 -37.45 -19.83 -14.94
C HIS A 167 -36.66 -19.22 -13.78
N LEU A 168 -35.49 -18.62 -14.04
CA LEU A 168 -34.64 -18.02 -13.00
C LEU A 168 -35.01 -16.56 -12.66
N GLY A 169 -36.00 -15.94 -13.33
CA GLY A 169 -36.52 -14.61 -13.01
C GLY A 169 -35.56 -13.44 -13.31
N LEU A 170 -34.51 -13.67 -14.11
CA LEU A 170 -33.61 -12.62 -14.53
C LEU A 170 -34.31 -11.64 -15.50
N ASP A 171 -34.03 -10.34 -15.34
CA ASP A 171 -34.50 -9.32 -16.28
C ASP A 171 -34.00 -9.65 -17.71
N PRO A 172 -34.94 -9.78 -18.68
CA PRO A 172 -34.58 -10.07 -20.06
C PRO A 172 -33.58 -9.07 -20.68
N ALA A 173 -33.58 -7.82 -20.20
CA ALA A 173 -32.66 -6.79 -20.68
C ALA A 173 -31.20 -7.08 -20.25
N ILE A 174 -31.00 -7.50 -18.99
CA ILE A 174 -29.68 -7.87 -18.45
C ILE A 174 -29.13 -9.10 -19.19
N ASN A 175 -29.95 -10.13 -19.37
CA ASN A 175 -29.54 -11.33 -20.09
C ASN A 175 -29.14 -11.03 -21.54
N ARG A 176 -29.91 -10.18 -22.21
CA ARG A 176 -29.61 -9.73 -23.57
C ARG A 176 -28.28 -8.96 -23.64
N ASN A 177 -28.06 -7.99 -22.77
CA ASN A 177 -26.82 -7.21 -22.73
C ASN A 177 -25.59 -8.10 -22.53
N LEU A 178 -25.64 -9.03 -21.56
CA LEU A 178 -24.55 -9.97 -21.33
C LEU A 178 -24.30 -10.90 -22.54
N THR A 179 -25.35 -11.34 -23.20
CA THR A 179 -25.28 -12.16 -24.42
C THR A 179 -24.62 -11.38 -25.57
N ILE A 180 -25.01 -10.11 -25.77
CA ILE A 180 -24.41 -9.22 -26.79
C ILE A 180 -22.92 -9.02 -26.46
N ARG A 181 -22.56 -8.64 -25.24
CA ARG A 181 -21.18 -8.45 -24.83
C ARG A 181 -20.32 -9.70 -25.06
N TYR A 182 -20.87 -10.88 -24.76
CA TYR A 182 -20.20 -12.16 -25.02
C TYR A 182 -19.91 -12.35 -26.51
N PHE A 183 -20.93 -12.19 -27.40
CA PHE A 183 -20.73 -12.37 -28.83
C PHE A 183 -19.81 -11.32 -29.43
N LEU A 184 -19.87 -10.06 -28.99
CA LEU A 184 -18.96 -9.00 -29.48
C LEU A 184 -17.48 -9.32 -29.15
N LEU A 185 -17.19 -9.86 -27.96
CA LEU A 185 -15.86 -10.31 -27.60
C LEU A 185 -15.41 -11.54 -28.41
N ARG A 186 -16.33 -12.46 -28.72
CA ARG A 186 -16.05 -13.60 -29.62
C ARG A 186 -15.74 -13.13 -31.04
N ILE A 187 -16.45 -12.12 -31.52
CA ILE A 187 -16.21 -11.49 -32.83
C ILE A 187 -14.82 -10.85 -32.86
N ARG A 188 -14.48 -10.02 -31.86
CA ARG A 188 -13.14 -9.40 -31.76
C ARG A 188 -12.02 -10.42 -31.67
N LEU A 189 -12.22 -11.50 -30.89
CA LEU A 189 -11.24 -12.59 -30.80
C LEU A 189 -11.07 -13.32 -32.13
N ALA A 190 -12.18 -13.65 -32.82
CA ALA A 190 -12.14 -14.29 -34.13
C ALA A 190 -11.39 -13.42 -35.17
N TRP A 191 -11.63 -12.11 -35.17
CA TRP A 191 -10.86 -11.16 -35.99
C TRP A 191 -9.36 -11.18 -35.68
N LEU A 192 -8.95 -11.21 -34.43
CA LEU A 192 -7.53 -11.31 -34.03
C LEU A 192 -6.89 -12.65 -34.42
N GLN A 193 -7.70 -13.71 -34.58
CA GLN A 193 -7.27 -15.02 -35.05
C GLN A 193 -7.31 -15.19 -36.56
N ASP A 194 -7.58 -14.10 -37.30
CA ASP A 194 -7.75 -14.04 -38.75
C ASP A 194 -8.88 -14.99 -39.25
N ARG A 195 -9.89 -15.27 -38.40
CA ARG A 195 -11.04 -16.13 -38.69
C ARG A 195 -12.30 -15.28 -38.96
N VAL A 196 -12.31 -14.63 -40.12
CA VAL A 196 -13.41 -13.75 -40.54
C VAL A 196 -14.74 -14.53 -40.63
N ASP A 197 -14.70 -15.77 -41.10
CA ASP A 197 -15.85 -16.70 -41.15
C ASP A 197 -16.53 -16.88 -39.80
N ILE A 198 -15.72 -17.03 -38.75
CA ILE A 198 -16.22 -17.17 -37.37
C ILE A 198 -16.77 -15.84 -36.83
N ALA A 199 -16.11 -14.71 -37.17
CA ALA A 199 -16.59 -13.40 -36.78
C ALA A 199 -17.98 -13.09 -37.38
N GLU A 200 -18.18 -13.40 -38.66
CA GLU A 200 -19.48 -13.27 -39.35
C GLU A 200 -20.53 -14.18 -38.74
N HIS A 201 -20.18 -15.44 -38.43
CA HIS A 201 -21.10 -16.37 -37.77
C HIS A 201 -21.58 -15.88 -36.41
N PHE A 202 -20.70 -15.31 -35.58
CA PHE A 202 -21.08 -14.75 -34.29
C PHE A 202 -21.87 -13.45 -34.44
N PHE A 203 -21.58 -12.64 -35.43
CA PHE A 203 -22.35 -11.43 -35.72
C PHE A 203 -23.82 -11.77 -36.05
N ALA A 204 -24.03 -12.80 -36.87
CA ALA A 204 -25.35 -13.29 -37.18
C ALA A 204 -26.14 -13.87 -36.00
N LYS A 205 -25.47 -14.19 -34.89
CA LYS A 205 -26.09 -14.67 -33.63
C LYS A 205 -26.45 -13.56 -32.65
N LEU A 206 -26.17 -12.30 -32.95
CA LEU A 206 -26.54 -11.21 -32.06
C LEU A 206 -28.06 -11.15 -31.85
N PRO A 207 -28.54 -10.97 -30.62
CA PRO A 207 -29.97 -10.88 -30.33
C PRO A 207 -30.62 -9.69 -31.05
N SER A 208 -31.81 -9.91 -31.61
CA SER A 208 -32.60 -8.90 -32.26
C SER A 208 -33.99 -8.84 -31.59
N PRO A 209 -34.61 -7.66 -31.40
CA PRO A 209 -34.14 -6.31 -31.72
C PRO A 209 -33.06 -5.82 -30.75
N VAL A 210 -32.16 -4.96 -31.23
CA VAL A 210 -31.13 -4.31 -30.42
C VAL A 210 -31.74 -3.14 -29.64
N VAL A 211 -31.39 -2.97 -28.39
CA VAL A 211 -31.80 -1.82 -27.56
C VAL A 211 -30.77 -0.72 -27.67
N SER A 212 -31.18 0.53 -27.49
CA SER A 212 -30.33 1.73 -27.66
C SER A 212 -28.99 1.67 -26.94
N ASP A 213 -28.91 1.06 -25.76
CA ASP A 213 -27.64 0.97 -25.00
C ASP A 213 -26.66 -0.09 -25.57
N ASP A 214 -27.19 -1.10 -26.25
CA ASP A 214 -26.39 -2.15 -26.88
C ASP A 214 -25.83 -1.72 -28.22
N GLU A 215 -26.46 -0.75 -28.91
CA GLU A 215 -26.05 -0.22 -30.22
C GLU A 215 -24.65 0.36 -30.20
N GLU A 216 -24.26 1.05 -29.09
CA GLU A 216 -22.93 1.63 -28.93
C GLU A 216 -21.84 0.57 -28.88
N LEU A 217 -22.05 -0.52 -28.16
CA LEU A 217 -21.09 -1.62 -28.06
C LEU A 217 -20.90 -2.33 -29.40
N ILE A 218 -22.01 -2.49 -30.16
CA ILE A 218 -21.98 -3.10 -31.48
C ILE A 218 -21.26 -2.17 -32.47
N PHE A 219 -21.59 -0.88 -32.46
CA PHE A 219 -20.91 0.15 -33.24
C PHE A 219 -19.41 0.15 -32.99
N GLU A 220 -18.97 0.26 -31.70
CA GLU A 220 -17.54 0.24 -31.34
C GLU A 220 -16.81 -0.98 -31.93
N THR A 221 -17.42 -2.15 -31.79
CA THR A 221 -16.82 -3.41 -32.26
C THR A 221 -16.72 -3.44 -33.80
N CYS A 222 -17.77 -3.05 -34.50
CA CYS A 222 -17.79 -3.01 -35.97
C CYS A 222 -16.79 -2.00 -36.52
N PHE A 223 -16.69 -0.82 -35.88
CA PHE A 223 -15.75 0.22 -36.29
C PHE A 223 -14.30 -0.23 -36.10
N ILE A 224 -13.94 -0.80 -34.93
CA ILE A 224 -12.57 -1.30 -34.66
C ILE A 224 -12.16 -2.36 -35.70
N ILE A 225 -13.05 -3.28 -36.05
CA ILE A 225 -12.74 -4.32 -37.04
C ILE A 225 -12.62 -3.69 -38.46
N GLY A 226 -13.52 -2.79 -38.82
CA GLY A 226 -13.49 -2.14 -40.10
C GLY A 226 -12.25 -1.28 -40.32
N ASP A 227 -11.88 -0.48 -39.34
CA ASP A 227 -10.66 0.33 -39.34
C ASP A 227 -9.38 -0.54 -39.38
N SER A 228 -9.34 -1.60 -38.56
CA SER A 228 -8.25 -2.59 -38.61
C SER A 228 -8.16 -3.31 -39.95
N ALA A 229 -9.28 -3.62 -40.59
CA ALA A 229 -9.31 -4.21 -41.94
C ALA A 229 -8.79 -3.23 -42.99
N LEU A 230 -9.12 -1.95 -42.87
CA LEU A 230 -8.62 -0.91 -43.73
C LEU A 230 -7.08 -0.78 -43.61
N ALA A 231 -6.57 -0.74 -42.38
CA ALA A 231 -5.13 -0.70 -42.09
C ALA A 231 -4.39 -1.94 -42.62
N ARG A 232 -5.01 -3.12 -42.60
CA ARG A 232 -4.48 -4.38 -43.16
C ARG A 232 -4.65 -4.48 -44.68
N ARG A 233 -5.19 -3.48 -45.37
CA ARG A 233 -5.46 -3.46 -46.82
C ARG A 233 -6.44 -4.56 -47.25
N LEU A 234 -7.49 -4.77 -46.49
CA LEU A 234 -8.59 -5.70 -46.78
C LEU A 234 -9.88 -4.92 -47.00
N PRO A 235 -9.98 -4.17 -48.16
CA PRO A 235 -11.04 -3.17 -48.37
C PRO A 235 -12.44 -3.76 -48.40
N GLU A 236 -12.65 -4.95 -48.93
CA GLU A 236 -13.98 -5.62 -49.00
C GLU A 236 -14.52 -5.91 -47.61
N ILE A 237 -13.66 -6.39 -46.72
CA ILE A 237 -14.04 -6.65 -45.32
C ILE A 237 -14.26 -5.32 -44.62
N ALA A 238 -13.39 -4.33 -44.83
CA ALA A 238 -13.53 -3.00 -44.27
C ALA A 238 -14.89 -2.38 -44.60
N VAL A 239 -15.31 -2.42 -45.86
CA VAL A 239 -16.62 -1.89 -46.34
C VAL A 239 -17.75 -2.57 -45.55
N THR A 240 -17.73 -3.91 -45.43
CA THR A 240 -18.79 -4.64 -44.74
C THR A 240 -18.93 -4.24 -43.28
N TRP A 241 -17.80 -4.18 -42.55
CA TRP A 241 -17.82 -3.88 -41.10
C TRP A 241 -18.04 -2.38 -40.84
N LEU A 242 -17.50 -1.47 -41.64
CA LEU A 242 -17.75 -0.02 -41.53
C LEU A 242 -19.20 0.34 -41.89
N GLN A 243 -19.84 -0.38 -42.86
CA GLN A 243 -21.25 -0.19 -43.15
C GLN A 243 -22.11 -0.58 -41.93
N ARG A 244 -21.82 -1.71 -41.28
CA ARG A 244 -22.51 -2.11 -40.05
C ARG A 244 -22.30 -1.08 -38.93
N ALA A 245 -21.09 -0.57 -38.78
CA ALA A 245 -20.81 0.49 -37.83
C ALA A 245 -21.64 1.73 -38.11
N SER A 246 -21.74 2.17 -39.42
CA SER A 246 -22.59 3.27 -39.85
C SER A 246 -24.05 3.04 -39.52
N ASP A 247 -24.58 1.84 -39.82
CA ASP A 247 -25.99 1.49 -39.62
C ASP A 247 -26.37 1.57 -38.11
N HIS A 248 -25.52 1.01 -37.20
CA HIS A 248 -25.75 1.08 -35.77
C HIS A 248 -25.54 2.49 -35.20
N PHE A 249 -24.56 3.25 -35.70
CA PHE A 249 -24.34 4.63 -35.25
C PHE A 249 -25.52 5.56 -35.65
N MET A 250 -26.06 5.38 -36.86
CA MET A 250 -27.23 6.15 -37.34
C MET A 250 -28.53 5.77 -36.64
N SER A 251 -28.62 4.57 -36.02
CA SER A 251 -29.79 4.13 -35.24
C SER A 251 -29.85 4.78 -33.83
N PHE A 252 -28.83 5.53 -33.39
CA PHE A 252 -28.84 6.19 -32.10
C PHE A 252 -30.03 7.15 -31.97
N SER A 253 -30.75 7.08 -30.86
CA SER A 253 -31.85 8.01 -30.57
C SER A 253 -31.33 9.46 -30.44
N ILE A 254 -32.19 10.44 -30.71
CA ILE A 254 -31.85 11.88 -30.67
C ILE A 254 -31.26 12.24 -29.30
N VAL A 255 -31.79 11.65 -28.19
CA VAL A 255 -31.28 11.86 -26.83
C VAL A 255 -29.87 11.28 -26.66
N LYS A 256 -29.59 10.13 -27.29
CA LYS A 256 -28.26 9.51 -27.25
C LYS A 256 -27.27 10.28 -28.12
N GLN A 257 -27.67 10.75 -29.28
CA GLN A 257 -26.83 11.58 -30.14
C GLN A 257 -26.36 12.87 -29.44
N SER A 258 -27.23 13.52 -28.67
CA SER A 258 -26.88 14.74 -27.92
C SER A 258 -25.95 14.48 -26.71
N LYS A 259 -25.92 13.24 -26.17
CA LYS A 259 -25.07 12.83 -25.04
C LYS A 259 -23.77 12.17 -25.50
N PHE A 260 -23.70 11.70 -26.74
CA PHE A 260 -22.53 11.00 -27.24
C PHE A 260 -21.41 12.00 -27.52
N PRO A 261 -20.22 11.86 -26.91
CA PRO A 261 -19.11 12.79 -27.11
C PRO A 261 -18.72 12.88 -28.58
N ASP A 262 -18.59 14.09 -29.12
CA ASP A 262 -18.15 14.36 -30.48
C ASP A 262 -18.92 13.63 -31.58
N TYR A 263 -20.26 13.51 -31.43
CA TYR A 263 -21.11 12.78 -32.36
C TYR A 263 -20.88 13.17 -33.87
N ASP A 264 -20.78 14.47 -34.17
CA ASP A 264 -20.55 14.95 -35.55
C ASP A 264 -19.17 14.55 -36.09
N ASN A 265 -18.14 14.56 -35.23
CA ASN A 265 -16.82 14.12 -35.63
C ASN A 265 -16.77 12.60 -35.87
N TRP A 266 -17.46 11.81 -35.06
CA TRP A 266 -17.59 10.37 -35.30
C TRP A 266 -18.33 10.05 -36.58
N ASN A 267 -19.42 10.76 -36.87
CA ASN A 267 -20.16 10.63 -38.13
C ASN A 267 -19.27 10.91 -39.35
N LEU A 268 -18.46 11.98 -39.29
CA LEU A 268 -17.47 12.29 -40.30
C LEU A 268 -16.43 11.17 -40.45
N VAL A 269 -15.87 10.68 -39.36
CA VAL A 269 -14.82 9.62 -39.36
C VAL A 269 -15.35 8.33 -39.96
N ILE A 270 -16.54 7.89 -39.56
CA ILE A 270 -17.16 6.66 -40.08
C ILE A 270 -17.39 6.77 -41.59
N ARG A 271 -18.01 7.85 -42.04
CA ARG A 271 -18.29 8.09 -43.49
C ARG A 271 -17.01 8.19 -44.29
N HIS A 272 -16.03 8.93 -43.79
CA HIS A 272 -14.72 9.04 -44.45
C HIS A 272 -14.03 7.68 -44.58
N SER A 273 -13.95 6.89 -43.48
CA SER A 273 -13.36 5.55 -43.52
C SER A 273 -14.09 4.62 -44.48
N LEU A 274 -15.43 4.72 -44.52
CA LEU A 274 -16.25 3.93 -45.42
C LEU A 274 -16.01 4.30 -46.89
N VAL A 275 -15.87 5.57 -47.19
CA VAL A 275 -15.55 6.01 -48.55
C VAL A 275 -14.14 5.58 -48.97
N VAL A 276 -13.15 5.71 -48.12
CA VAL A 276 -11.77 5.23 -48.36
C VAL A 276 -11.75 3.72 -48.59
N ALA A 277 -12.47 2.96 -47.79
CA ALA A 277 -12.57 1.50 -47.94
C ALA A 277 -13.24 1.14 -49.28
N SER A 278 -14.37 1.83 -49.62
CA SER A 278 -15.14 1.60 -50.82
C SER A 278 -14.40 1.99 -52.12
N ALA A 279 -13.60 3.05 -52.07
CA ALA A 279 -12.74 3.46 -53.19
C ALA A 279 -11.65 2.38 -53.51
N ASN A 280 -11.21 1.66 -52.53
CA ASN A 280 -10.17 0.62 -52.67
C ASN A 280 -10.74 -0.77 -52.93
N ALA A 281 -12.03 -0.97 -52.73
CA ALA A 281 -12.71 -2.24 -52.96
C ALA A 281 -13.13 -2.42 -54.42
N ARG A 282 -13.20 -3.65 -54.88
CA ARG A 282 -13.52 -4.00 -56.27
C ARG A 282 -14.96 -4.49 -56.47
N SER A 283 -15.76 -4.58 -55.43
CA SER A 283 -17.11 -5.10 -55.52
C SER A 283 -18.09 -4.05 -56.05
N ALA A 284 -19.12 -4.46 -56.82
CA ALA A 284 -20.16 -3.58 -57.28
C ALA A 284 -20.91 -2.87 -56.13
N GLN A 285 -21.06 -3.56 -55.00
CA GLN A 285 -21.68 -2.97 -53.81
C GLN A 285 -20.81 -1.83 -53.24
N ALA A 286 -19.47 -2.01 -53.19
CA ALA A 286 -18.58 -0.97 -52.76
C ALA A 286 -18.66 0.29 -53.62
N THR A 287 -18.83 0.14 -54.93
CA THR A 287 -19.02 1.29 -55.86
C THR A 287 -20.28 2.08 -55.54
N ILE A 288 -21.40 1.37 -55.23
CA ILE A 288 -22.65 2.02 -54.84
C ILE A 288 -22.47 2.73 -53.49
N THR A 289 -21.85 2.07 -52.51
CA THR A 289 -21.57 2.64 -51.17
C THR A 289 -20.68 3.89 -51.31
N TYR A 290 -19.65 3.83 -52.13
CA TYR A 290 -18.78 4.97 -52.42
C TYR A 290 -19.58 6.18 -52.96
N ASP A 291 -20.43 5.99 -53.99
CA ASP A 291 -21.21 7.06 -54.58
C ASP A 291 -22.18 7.70 -53.55
N ILE A 292 -22.83 6.88 -52.74
CA ILE A 292 -23.76 7.36 -51.73
C ILE A 292 -23.01 8.14 -50.63
N GLU A 293 -22.01 7.53 -50.00
CA GLU A 293 -21.29 8.14 -48.86
C GLU A 293 -20.46 9.36 -49.28
N ALA A 294 -19.85 9.35 -50.47
CA ALA A 294 -19.13 10.50 -51.02
C ALA A 294 -20.06 11.68 -51.27
N ARG A 295 -21.30 11.44 -51.75
CA ARG A 295 -22.32 12.50 -51.92
C ARG A 295 -22.78 13.04 -50.55
N LEU A 296 -23.01 12.15 -49.56
CA LEU A 296 -23.40 12.55 -48.23
C LEU A 296 -22.29 13.38 -47.54
N LEU A 297 -21.05 12.96 -47.64
CA LEU A 297 -19.92 13.72 -47.10
C LEU A 297 -19.85 15.13 -47.74
N ARG A 298 -19.97 15.23 -49.06
CA ARG A 298 -20.00 16.53 -49.76
C ARG A 298 -21.19 17.39 -49.36
N ALA A 299 -22.35 16.78 -49.13
CA ALA A 299 -23.57 17.51 -48.75
C ALA A 299 -23.52 18.03 -47.30
N PHE A 300 -23.06 17.22 -46.36
CA PHE A 300 -23.07 17.58 -44.94
C PHE A 300 -21.79 18.28 -44.47
N TYR A 301 -20.64 17.97 -45.09
CA TYR A 301 -19.33 18.46 -44.67
C TYR A 301 -18.60 19.22 -45.80
N SER A 302 -19.31 19.84 -46.73
CA SER A 302 -18.73 20.57 -47.90
C SER A 302 -17.71 21.63 -47.51
N THR A 303 -17.86 22.22 -46.32
CA THR A 303 -16.95 23.24 -45.79
C THR A 303 -15.83 22.68 -44.88
N HIS A 304 -15.86 21.39 -44.60
CA HIS A 304 -14.85 20.79 -43.75
C HIS A 304 -13.51 20.60 -44.50
N PRO A 305 -12.38 21.03 -43.92
CA PRO A 305 -11.07 20.96 -44.61
C PRO A 305 -10.67 19.54 -45.08
N ALA A 306 -11.11 18.51 -44.39
CA ALA A 306 -10.86 17.11 -44.76
C ALA A 306 -11.46 16.75 -46.13
N MET A 307 -12.55 17.41 -46.55
CA MET A 307 -13.21 17.12 -47.81
C MET A 307 -12.39 17.57 -49.04
N ILE A 308 -11.66 18.67 -48.91
CA ILE A 308 -10.81 19.15 -50.01
C ILE A 308 -9.63 18.18 -50.22
N LEU A 309 -9.08 17.69 -49.13
CA LEU A 309 -8.01 16.68 -49.22
C LEU A 309 -8.52 15.32 -49.67
N PHE A 310 -9.75 14.98 -49.31
CA PHE A 310 -10.42 13.79 -49.81
C PHE A 310 -10.62 13.85 -51.33
N ASP A 311 -11.16 14.95 -51.83
CA ASP A 311 -11.34 15.15 -53.29
C ASP A 311 -10.02 15.12 -54.03
N LEU A 312 -8.93 15.67 -53.48
CA LEU A 312 -7.58 15.57 -54.04
C LEU A 312 -6.99 14.15 -53.97
N SER A 313 -7.28 13.38 -52.90
CA SER A 313 -6.71 12.03 -52.75
C SER A 313 -7.44 10.94 -53.54
N VAL A 314 -8.73 11.09 -53.72
CA VAL A 314 -9.59 10.07 -54.34
C VAL A 314 -9.88 10.41 -55.84
N GLY A 315 -9.80 11.69 -56.23
CA GLY A 315 -10.23 12.13 -57.55
C GLY A 315 -9.22 11.98 -58.68
N HIS A 316 -7.90 11.93 -58.44
CA HIS A 316 -6.90 11.94 -59.52
C HIS A 316 -5.63 11.20 -59.19
N ASN A 317 -5.23 10.25 -59.99
CA ASN A 317 -3.96 9.50 -59.88
C ASN A 317 -2.70 10.34 -60.19
N ASN A 318 -2.76 11.61 -60.37
CA ASN A 318 -1.68 12.64 -60.38
C ASN A 318 -2.31 14.01 -60.73
N PRO A 319 -2.75 14.79 -59.74
CA PRO A 319 -3.21 16.16 -60.04
C PRO A 319 -2.05 17.00 -60.56
N SER A 320 -2.36 17.91 -61.54
CA SER A 320 -1.41 18.91 -61.97
C SER A 320 -1.01 19.85 -60.82
N ASN A 321 0.20 20.42 -60.88
CA ASN A 321 0.65 21.34 -59.83
C ASN A 321 -0.33 22.52 -59.61
N ASP A 322 -1.04 22.94 -60.64
CA ASP A 322 -2.03 24.03 -60.53
C ASP A 322 -3.34 23.60 -59.85
N GLU A 323 -3.83 22.38 -60.13
CA GLU A 323 -4.98 21.80 -59.44
C GLU A 323 -4.68 21.55 -57.97
N LEU A 324 -3.46 21.04 -57.64
CA LEU A 324 -2.97 20.87 -56.29
C LEU A 324 -2.89 22.22 -55.54
N LEU A 325 -2.36 23.24 -56.21
CA LEU A 325 -2.27 24.59 -55.69
C LEU A 325 -3.64 25.20 -55.42
N GLN A 326 -4.60 25.00 -56.33
CA GLN A 326 -5.96 25.51 -56.19
C GLN A 326 -6.73 24.76 -55.09
N GLY A 327 -6.57 23.46 -54.98
CA GLY A 327 -7.11 22.68 -53.88
C GLY A 327 -6.51 23.06 -52.52
N LEU A 328 -5.18 23.26 -52.47
CA LEU A 328 -4.50 23.75 -51.26
C LEU A 328 -4.93 25.17 -50.88
N LYS A 329 -5.14 26.06 -51.86
CA LYS A 329 -5.72 27.39 -51.61
C LYS A 329 -7.12 27.29 -51.02
N GLY A 330 -8.01 26.48 -51.61
CA GLY A 330 -9.34 26.23 -51.04
C GLY A 330 -9.31 25.66 -49.62
N LEU A 331 -8.35 24.76 -49.32
CA LEU A 331 -8.12 24.23 -48.00
C LEU A 331 -7.72 25.32 -47.01
N VAL A 332 -6.76 26.17 -47.40
CA VAL A 332 -6.26 27.27 -46.56
C VAL A 332 -7.35 28.30 -46.25
N ASP A 333 -8.24 28.57 -47.21
CA ASP A 333 -9.37 29.49 -46.98
C ASP A 333 -10.39 28.97 -45.98
N GLN A 334 -10.55 27.65 -45.88
CA GLN A 334 -11.54 27.00 -45.03
C GLN A 334 -11.00 26.55 -43.68
N LEU A 335 -9.66 26.61 -43.49
CA LEU A 335 -9.06 26.23 -42.21
C LEU A 335 -9.48 27.20 -41.09
N PRO A 336 -10.29 26.77 -40.09
CA PRO A 336 -10.35 27.46 -38.81
C PRO A 336 -8.97 27.33 -38.12
N LEU A 337 -8.38 28.46 -37.71
CA LEU A 337 -7.04 28.48 -37.08
C LEU A 337 -6.93 27.64 -35.80
N THR A 338 -8.06 27.10 -35.32
CA THR A 338 -8.17 26.33 -34.11
C THR A 338 -8.48 24.84 -34.31
N ASP A 339 -8.78 24.38 -35.54
CA ASP A 339 -9.21 22.98 -35.75
C ASP A 339 -8.01 22.05 -36.01
N MET A 340 -7.73 21.18 -35.04
CA MET A 340 -6.55 20.31 -35.04
C MET A 340 -6.75 18.93 -35.67
N ASN A 341 -7.92 18.58 -36.15
CA ASN A 341 -8.28 17.23 -36.59
C ASN A 341 -8.13 16.95 -38.10
N MET A 342 -7.12 17.51 -38.75
CA MET A 342 -6.88 17.27 -40.18
C MET A 342 -6.19 15.93 -40.48
N PRO A 343 -6.74 15.07 -41.33
CA PRO A 343 -6.12 13.82 -41.77
C PRO A 343 -5.10 14.05 -42.90
N ILE A 344 -4.04 14.83 -42.66
CA ILE A 344 -2.99 15.03 -43.69
C ILE A 344 -1.68 14.44 -43.15
N GLY A 345 -1.34 13.27 -43.63
CA GLY A 345 -0.05 12.61 -43.37
C GLY A 345 0.67 12.36 -44.69
N SER A 346 1.25 13.39 -45.33
CA SER A 346 2.25 13.13 -46.36
C SER A 346 3.32 14.23 -46.38
N ASP A 347 4.56 13.84 -46.60
CA ASP A 347 5.69 14.74 -46.82
C ASP A 347 5.42 15.71 -47.96
N ASN A 348 4.59 15.32 -48.95
CA ASN A 348 4.19 16.14 -50.09
C ASN A 348 3.32 17.34 -49.67
N GLY A 349 2.39 17.19 -48.74
CA GLY A 349 1.57 18.29 -48.21
C GLY A 349 2.42 19.34 -47.48
N MET A 350 3.35 18.88 -46.64
CA MET A 350 4.24 19.77 -45.91
C MET A 350 5.16 20.58 -46.85
N GLU A 351 5.72 19.93 -47.89
CA GLU A 351 6.56 20.60 -48.89
C GLU A 351 5.75 21.61 -49.73
N ALA A 352 4.48 21.28 -50.05
CA ALA A 352 3.58 22.21 -50.75
C ALA A 352 3.34 23.47 -49.91
N PHE A 353 3.06 23.36 -48.62
CA PHE A 353 2.91 24.53 -47.73
C PHE A 353 4.21 25.30 -47.57
N ARG A 354 5.35 24.61 -47.53
CA ARG A 354 6.67 25.25 -47.48
C ARG A 354 6.91 26.08 -48.75
N ILE A 355 6.58 25.55 -49.93
CA ILE A 355 6.67 26.27 -51.21
C ILE A 355 5.73 27.46 -51.22
N LEU A 356 4.48 27.30 -50.79
CA LEU A 356 3.51 28.39 -50.70
C LEU A 356 4.02 29.53 -49.79
N LEU A 357 4.62 29.20 -48.64
CA LEU A 357 5.21 30.19 -47.77
C LEU A 357 6.41 30.92 -48.37
N MET A 358 7.04 30.36 -49.39
CA MET A 358 8.11 31.02 -50.12
C MET A 358 7.60 31.97 -51.27
N HIS A 359 6.29 32.00 -51.53
CA HIS A 359 5.68 32.94 -52.48
C HIS A 359 5.01 34.15 -51.78
N PRO A 360 4.95 35.34 -52.44
CA PRO A 360 4.29 36.50 -51.84
C PRO A 360 2.77 36.26 -51.75
N LEU A 361 2.29 35.86 -50.60
CA LEU A 361 0.88 35.68 -50.31
C LEU A 361 0.32 36.86 -49.52
N PRO A 362 -1.00 37.14 -49.59
CA PRO A 362 -1.67 38.01 -48.64
C PRO A 362 -1.43 37.54 -47.18
N ARG A 363 -1.41 38.49 -46.24
CA ARG A 363 -1.10 38.22 -44.83
C ARG A 363 -1.94 37.06 -44.26
N GLU A 364 -3.25 37.10 -44.46
CA GLU A 364 -4.17 36.07 -43.94
C GLU A 364 -3.82 34.67 -44.47
N TRP A 365 -3.48 34.55 -45.73
CA TRP A 365 -3.06 33.29 -46.35
C TRP A 365 -1.71 32.79 -45.81
N THR A 366 -0.75 33.69 -45.66
CA THR A 366 0.57 33.34 -45.11
C THR A 366 0.44 32.80 -43.69
N GLU A 367 -0.43 33.41 -42.87
CA GLU A 367 -0.67 32.97 -41.51
C GLU A 367 -1.36 31.59 -41.45
N LYS A 368 -2.38 31.36 -42.28
CA LYS A 368 -3.05 30.04 -42.39
C LYS A 368 -2.09 28.96 -42.89
N CYS A 369 -1.32 29.26 -43.95
CA CYS A 369 -0.29 28.33 -44.46
C CYS A 369 0.76 28.01 -43.42
N PHE A 370 1.19 28.97 -42.61
CA PHE A 370 2.18 28.78 -41.58
C PHE A 370 1.64 27.85 -40.46
N VAL A 371 0.44 28.05 -39.98
CA VAL A 371 -0.20 27.18 -38.97
C VAL A 371 -0.37 25.77 -39.52
N ALA A 372 -0.88 25.60 -40.74
CA ALA A 372 -1.02 24.31 -41.38
C ALA A 372 0.32 23.61 -41.59
N PHE A 373 1.37 24.34 -41.97
CA PHE A 373 2.73 23.81 -42.08
C PHE A 373 3.25 23.27 -40.74
N VAL A 374 3.07 24.02 -39.65
CA VAL A 374 3.51 23.58 -38.30
C VAL A 374 2.73 22.34 -37.84
N LEU A 375 1.44 22.28 -38.12
CA LEU A 375 0.59 21.11 -37.82
C LEU A 375 1.09 19.86 -38.56
N LEU A 376 1.34 19.98 -39.87
CA LEU A 376 1.84 18.89 -40.72
C LEU A 376 3.25 18.46 -40.32
N LEU A 377 4.10 19.43 -39.97
CA LEU A 377 5.44 19.17 -39.45
C LEU A 377 5.39 18.30 -38.16
N GLY A 378 4.43 18.55 -37.30
CA GLY A 378 4.21 17.75 -36.10
C GLY A 378 3.80 16.29 -36.35
N ARG A 379 3.14 16.06 -37.50
CA ARG A 379 2.68 14.72 -37.94
C ARG A 379 3.68 13.98 -38.84
N SER A 380 4.73 14.67 -39.32
CA SER A 380 5.72 14.10 -40.25
C SER A 380 6.57 13.02 -39.57
N GLU A 381 7.10 12.08 -40.35
CA GLU A 381 8.04 11.04 -39.85
C GLU A 381 9.47 11.57 -39.67
N TYR A 382 9.70 12.86 -39.77
CA TYR A 382 10.99 13.48 -39.57
C TYR A 382 11.44 13.39 -38.10
N SER A 383 12.73 13.25 -37.89
CA SER A 383 13.31 13.40 -36.55
C SER A 383 13.06 14.83 -36.02
N ASP A 384 12.89 14.99 -34.70
CA ASP A 384 12.61 16.30 -34.09
C ASP A 384 13.68 17.34 -34.44
N SER A 385 14.96 16.96 -34.50
CA SER A 385 16.04 17.83 -34.95
C SER A 385 15.82 18.35 -36.39
N LYS A 386 15.31 17.50 -37.29
CA LYS A 386 14.98 17.90 -38.68
C LYS A 386 13.75 18.79 -38.70
N ARG A 387 12.70 18.47 -37.94
CA ARG A 387 11.48 19.27 -37.78
C ARG A 387 11.80 20.70 -37.29
N ILE A 388 12.57 20.83 -36.22
CA ILE A 388 12.96 22.12 -35.64
C ILE A 388 13.79 22.94 -36.64
N ARG A 389 14.75 22.31 -37.36
CA ARG A 389 15.57 22.98 -38.35
C ARG A 389 14.72 23.46 -39.52
N THR A 390 13.78 22.66 -39.99
CA THR A 390 12.87 23.00 -41.10
C THR A 390 11.98 24.17 -40.73
N LEU A 391 11.41 24.16 -39.50
CA LEU A 391 10.60 25.25 -38.97
C LEU A 391 11.38 26.55 -38.85
N ARG A 392 12.57 26.52 -38.26
CA ARG A 392 13.45 27.70 -38.16
C ARG A 392 13.80 28.23 -39.56
N GLY A 393 14.09 27.36 -40.53
CA GLY A 393 14.36 27.79 -41.92
C GLY A 393 13.19 28.52 -42.57
N VAL A 394 11.96 28.16 -42.29
CA VAL A 394 10.77 28.87 -42.74
C VAL A 394 10.60 30.22 -42.02
N ILE A 395 10.83 30.26 -40.71
CA ILE A 395 10.79 31.50 -39.94
C ILE A 395 11.83 32.49 -40.45
N ASP A 396 13.08 32.07 -40.65
CA ASP A 396 14.16 32.90 -41.22
C ASP A 396 13.83 33.40 -42.63
N ALA A 397 13.17 32.59 -43.44
CA ALA A 397 12.77 32.98 -44.77
C ALA A 397 11.64 34.05 -44.76
N LEU A 398 10.68 33.94 -43.87
CA LEU A 398 9.64 34.95 -43.64
C LEU A 398 10.27 36.25 -43.10
N GLU A 399 11.26 36.15 -42.26
CA GLU A 399 12.03 37.29 -41.75
C GLU A 399 12.78 38.04 -42.83
N LYS A 400 13.57 37.33 -43.66
CA LYS A 400 14.32 37.90 -44.76
C LYS A 400 13.45 38.65 -45.78
N ARG A 401 12.17 38.29 -45.85
CA ARG A 401 11.17 38.93 -46.68
C ARG A 401 10.54 40.17 -46.05
N GLY A 402 10.89 40.49 -44.83
CA GLY A 402 10.29 41.60 -44.10
C GLY A 402 8.83 41.33 -43.71
N TYR A 403 8.43 40.03 -43.58
CA TYR A 403 7.07 39.69 -43.17
C TYR A 403 6.83 40.22 -41.75
N PRO A 404 5.72 40.96 -41.51
CA PRO A 404 5.41 41.46 -40.19
C PRO A 404 5.10 40.29 -39.25
N SER A 405 5.15 40.52 -37.91
CA SER A 405 4.80 39.53 -36.91
C SER A 405 3.38 38.97 -37.17
N ILE A 406 3.21 37.66 -36.96
CA ILE A 406 1.94 36.98 -37.17
C ILE A 406 0.87 37.45 -36.16
N SER A 407 -0.41 37.33 -36.52
CA SER A 407 -1.53 37.72 -35.67
C SER A 407 -1.60 36.88 -34.39
N ALA A 408 -2.23 37.42 -33.35
CA ALA A 408 -2.42 36.71 -32.09
C ALA A 408 -3.11 35.34 -32.26
N LYS A 409 -4.09 35.22 -33.19
CA LYS A 409 -4.78 33.96 -33.45
C LYS A 409 -3.85 32.92 -34.07
N ALA A 410 -3.06 33.29 -35.06
CA ALA A 410 -2.12 32.39 -35.72
C ALA A 410 -0.97 31.99 -34.78
N ALA A 411 -0.47 32.95 -34.01
CA ALA A 411 0.54 32.67 -32.95
C ALA A 411 0.04 31.66 -31.93
N HIS A 412 -1.19 31.85 -31.44
CA HIS A 412 -1.81 30.93 -30.46
C HIS A 412 -1.96 29.51 -31.06
N ALA A 413 -2.51 29.37 -32.26
CA ALA A 413 -2.66 28.07 -32.95
C ALA A 413 -1.28 27.37 -33.12
N THR A 414 -0.26 28.15 -33.50
CA THR A 414 1.12 27.64 -33.66
C THR A 414 1.70 27.15 -32.35
N VAL A 415 1.50 27.90 -31.25
CA VAL A 415 1.95 27.50 -29.91
C VAL A 415 1.29 26.18 -29.50
N ILE A 416 0.00 26.01 -29.71
CA ILE A 416 -0.70 24.76 -29.35
C ILE A 416 -0.07 23.57 -30.12
N CYS A 417 0.25 23.70 -31.38
CA CYS A 417 0.92 22.65 -32.15
C CYS A 417 2.31 22.32 -31.57
N ILE A 418 3.11 23.35 -31.30
CA ILE A 418 4.47 23.16 -30.71
C ILE A 418 4.37 22.61 -29.30
N TRP A 419 3.37 23.03 -28.51
CA TRP A 419 3.13 22.50 -27.16
C TRP A 419 2.89 21.00 -27.16
N LYS A 420 2.14 20.47 -28.13
CA LYS A 420 1.96 19.03 -28.31
C LYS A 420 3.28 18.33 -28.60
N MET A 421 4.08 18.83 -29.54
CA MET A 421 5.41 18.27 -29.86
C MET A 421 6.36 18.33 -28.67
N THR A 422 6.29 19.43 -27.89
CA THR A 422 7.03 19.55 -26.63
C THR A 422 6.57 18.53 -25.61
N GLY A 423 5.25 18.29 -25.49
CA GLY A 423 4.67 17.27 -24.63
C GLY A 423 5.18 15.87 -24.97
N ASP A 424 5.20 15.51 -26.25
CA ASP A 424 5.72 14.22 -26.71
C ASP A 424 7.22 14.03 -26.40
N ALA A 425 8.02 15.11 -26.48
CA ALA A 425 9.43 15.08 -26.08
C ALA A 425 9.60 14.94 -24.56
N LEU A 426 8.78 15.64 -23.76
CA LEU A 426 8.80 15.56 -22.31
C LEU A 426 8.37 14.16 -21.82
N LEU A 427 7.37 13.53 -22.44
CA LEU A 427 6.99 12.14 -22.13
C LEU A 427 8.13 11.16 -22.38
N LYS A 428 8.97 11.40 -23.40
CA LYS A 428 10.19 10.63 -23.69
C LYS A 428 11.39 11.06 -22.83
N LYS A 429 11.21 12.02 -21.92
CA LYS A 429 12.27 12.62 -21.10
C LYS A 429 13.40 13.27 -21.90
N ASP A 430 13.16 13.61 -23.16
CA ASP A 430 14.11 14.34 -23.99
C ASP A 430 13.95 15.85 -23.75
N TYR A 431 14.48 16.29 -22.61
CA TYR A 431 14.41 17.70 -22.19
C TYR A 431 15.16 18.63 -23.12
N TRP A 432 16.18 18.12 -23.82
CA TRP A 432 16.93 18.91 -24.79
C TRP A 432 16.07 19.24 -26.02
N THR A 433 15.39 18.26 -26.60
CA THR A 433 14.46 18.46 -27.70
C THR A 433 13.28 19.32 -27.28
N ALA A 434 12.71 19.12 -26.11
CA ALA A 434 11.64 19.95 -25.55
C ALA A 434 12.09 21.42 -25.41
N GLN A 435 13.29 21.66 -24.93
CA GLN A 435 13.92 22.99 -24.81
C GLN A 435 14.02 23.67 -26.19
N LEU A 436 14.48 22.96 -27.21
CA LEU A 436 14.61 23.49 -28.56
C LEU A 436 13.26 23.88 -29.17
N TRP A 437 12.20 23.09 -28.94
CA TRP A 437 10.84 23.42 -29.35
C TRP A 437 10.31 24.67 -28.62
N LEU A 438 10.50 24.76 -27.32
CA LEU A 438 10.07 25.95 -26.56
C LEU A 438 10.85 27.19 -26.93
N GLN A 439 12.14 27.09 -27.28
CA GLN A 439 12.93 28.20 -27.77
C GLN A 439 12.40 28.77 -29.09
N VAL A 440 11.83 27.94 -29.97
CA VAL A 440 11.12 28.44 -31.18
C VAL A 440 9.94 29.31 -30.77
N CYS A 441 9.22 28.96 -29.69
CA CYS A 441 8.11 29.75 -29.16
C CYS A 441 8.54 31.08 -28.50
N THR A 442 9.83 31.33 -28.34
CA THR A 442 10.33 32.66 -27.86
C THR A 442 10.75 33.61 -28.96
N ASP A 443 10.63 33.21 -30.23
CA ASP A 443 10.95 34.06 -31.38
C ASP A 443 10.04 35.31 -31.38
N PRO A 444 10.59 36.54 -31.27
CA PRO A 444 9.77 37.74 -31.13
C PRO A 444 8.91 38.06 -32.38
N LYS A 445 9.30 37.61 -33.56
CA LYS A 445 8.52 37.86 -34.79
C LYS A 445 7.26 37.02 -34.83
N ILE A 446 7.31 35.80 -34.32
CA ILE A 446 6.18 34.90 -34.36
C ILE A 446 5.27 35.16 -33.15
N PHE A 447 5.88 35.35 -31.94
CA PHE A 447 5.12 35.37 -30.73
C PHE A 447 4.91 36.75 -30.09
N GLN A 448 5.26 37.83 -30.79
CA GLN A 448 5.09 39.18 -30.28
C GLN A 448 3.65 39.47 -29.81
N HIS A 449 2.66 38.97 -30.56
CA HIS A 449 1.24 39.16 -30.26
C HIS A 449 0.56 38.05 -29.47
N CYS A 450 1.32 37.05 -29.00
CA CYS A 450 0.78 36.08 -28.03
C CYS A 450 0.36 36.76 -26.73
N SER A 451 -0.68 36.23 -26.09
CA SER A 451 -1.10 36.71 -24.78
C SER A 451 0.03 36.55 -23.75
N VAL A 452 0.00 37.39 -22.71
CA VAL A 452 1.03 37.38 -21.67
C VAL A 452 1.02 36.04 -20.92
N GLU A 453 -0.16 35.47 -20.70
CA GLU A 453 -0.35 34.18 -20.01
C GLU A 453 0.37 33.05 -20.75
N ILE A 454 0.22 33.00 -22.08
CA ILE A 454 0.88 31.98 -22.94
C ILE A 454 2.41 32.15 -22.88
N LYS A 455 2.90 33.39 -22.96
CA LYS A 455 4.33 33.67 -22.86
C LYS A 455 4.90 33.23 -21.52
N ILE A 456 4.16 33.45 -20.43
CA ILE A 456 4.53 33.02 -19.08
C ILE A 456 4.56 31.50 -19.00
N ALA A 457 3.52 30.79 -19.53
CA ALA A 457 3.48 29.34 -19.55
C ALA A 457 4.66 28.73 -20.33
N ILE A 458 5.02 29.32 -21.48
CA ILE A 458 6.20 28.91 -22.26
C ILE A 458 7.48 29.12 -21.44
N GLN A 459 7.64 30.27 -20.78
CA GLN A 459 8.83 30.55 -19.97
C GLN A 459 8.96 29.61 -18.77
N LYS A 460 7.86 29.29 -18.09
CA LYS A 460 7.87 28.30 -16.98
C LYS A 460 8.33 26.92 -17.44
N LYS A 461 7.75 26.41 -18.55
CA LYS A 461 8.19 25.13 -19.11
C LYS A 461 9.63 25.15 -19.59
N LEU A 462 10.07 26.26 -20.18
CA LEU A 462 11.44 26.41 -20.63
C LEU A 462 12.44 26.42 -19.44
N VAL A 463 12.09 27.12 -18.37
CA VAL A 463 12.86 27.07 -17.11
C VAL A 463 12.94 25.64 -16.57
N ALA A 464 11.79 24.91 -16.56
CA ALA A 464 11.79 23.52 -16.12
C ALA A 464 12.72 22.63 -16.97
N CYS A 465 12.74 22.81 -18.30
CA CYS A 465 13.68 22.11 -19.18
C CYS A 465 15.14 22.49 -18.91
N TYR A 466 15.45 23.78 -18.73
CA TYR A 466 16.83 24.22 -18.38
C TYR A 466 17.32 23.63 -17.08
N LEU A 467 16.45 23.53 -16.05
CA LEU A 467 16.80 22.93 -14.76
C LEU A 467 17.06 21.41 -14.90
N GLN A 468 16.38 20.73 -15.85
CA GLN A 468 16.63 19.30 -16.10
C GLN A 468 17.88 19.06 -16.96
N THR A 469 18.20 19.97 -17.88
CA THR A 469 19.42 19.88 -18.72
C THR A 469 20.66 20.43 -18.04
N GLY A 470 20.53 21.04 -16.85
CA GLY A 470 21.64 21.62 -16.08
C GLY A 470 22.08 23.02 -16.51
N ASP A 471 21.34 23.70 -17.38
CA ASP A 471 21.63 25.10 -17.77
C ASP A 471 21.06 26.08 -16.73
N ILE A 472 21.74 26.15 -15.59
CA ILE A 472 21.36 26.96 -14.44
C ILE A 472 21.36 28.45 -14.78
N THR A 473 22.25 28.86 -15.67
CA THR A 473 22.43 30.28 -16.05
C THR A 473 21.24 30.78 -16.87
N ALA A 474 20.79 30.03 -17.84
CA ALA A 474 19.62 30.35 -18.65
C ALA A 474 18.34 30.32 -17.80
N ALA A 475 18.18 29.32 -16.92
CA ALA A 475 17.04 29.24 -16.01
C ALA A 475 16.96 30.48 -15.10
N ARG A 476 18.09 30.93 -14.52
CA ARG A 476 18.16 32.12 -13.66
C ARG A 476 17.77 33.39 -14.45
N LEU A 477 18.30 33.53 -15.65
CA LEU A 477 18.02 34.70 -16.46
C LEU A 477 16.52 34.88 -16.73
N LEU A 478 15.81 33.77 -17.01
CA LEU A 478 14.37 33.81 -17.24
C LEU A 478 13.56 34.09 -15.96
N ILE A 479 13.99 33.58 -14.81
CA ILE A 479 13.32 33.82 -13.52
C ILE A 479 13.52 35.25 -13.06
N ASP A 480 14.75 35.81 -13.17
CA ASP A 480 15.11 37.10 -12.61
C ASP A 480 14.82 38.28 -13.52
N ARG A 481 14.86 38.09 -14.83
CA ARG A 481 14.71 39.15 -15.83
C ARG A 481 13.57 38.97 -16.83
N GLY A 482 12.93 37.81 -16.85
CA GLY A 482 11.82 37.50 -17.73
C GLY A 482 10.47 38.02 -17.21
N LEU A 483 9.39 37.68 -17.96
CA LEU A 483 8.01 37.98 -17.56
C LEU A 483 7.62 37.32 -16.24
N LEU A 484 8.37 36.30 -15.84
CA LEU A 484 8.18 35.59 -14.59
C LEU A 484 8.50 36.46 -13.35
N GLN A 485 9.30 37.54 -13.49
CA GLN A 485 9.68 38.40 -12.36
C GLN A 485 8.46 39.04 -11.68
N SER A 486 7.44 39.39 -12.47
CA SER A 486 6.20 40.02 -11.96
C SER A 486 5.14 39.05 -11.50
N GLN A 487 5.33 37.75 -11.72
CA GLN A 487 4.35 36.72 -11.36
C GLN A 487 4.57 36.24 -9.91
N VAL A 488 3.48 36.19 -9.18
CA VAL A 488 3.44 35.65 -7.82
C VAL A 488 2.52 34.43 -7.83
N ASP A 489 2.99 33.35 -8.42
CA ASP A 489 2.29 32.08 -8.40
C ASP A 489 3.17 30.93 -7.86
N CYS A 490 2.54 29.86 -7.45
CA CYS A 490 3.18 28.73 -6.80
C CYS A 490 4.16 27.97 -7.70
N GLU A 491 3.85 27.87 -9.01
CA GLU A 491 4.72 27.17 -9.97
C GLU A 491 6.06 27.91 -10.17
N ARG A 492 6.00 29.25 -10.30
CA ARG A 492 7.23 30.05 -10.35
C ARG A 492 8.05 29.88 -9.08
N MET A 493 7.40 29.87 -7.93
CA MET A 493 8.09 29.72 -6.64
C MET A 493 8.76 28.37 -6.53
N TYR A 494 8.09 27.30 -6.96
CA TYR A 494 8.69 25.97 -7.07
C TYR A 494 9.91 25.97 -7.98
N LEU A 495 9.82 26.56 -9.19
CA LEU A 495 10.95 26.65 -10.11
C LEU A 495 12.13 27.45 -9.53
N SER A 496 11.84 28.56 -8.84
CA SER A 496 12.85 29.37 -8.15
C SER A 496 13.52 28.61 -7.00
N TYR A 497 12.73 27.84 -6.25
CA TYR A 497 13.22 26.97 -5.19
C TYR A 497 14.15 25.88 -5.74
N LYS A 498 13.71 25.19 -6.80
CA LYS A 498 14.51 24.17 -7.48
C LYS A 498 15.82 24.72 -8.02
N LEU A 499 15.81 25.91 -8.62
CA LEU A 499 17.01 26.59 -9.08
C LEU A 499 18.02 26.80 -7.94
N ARG A 500 17.58 27.32 -6.78
CA ARG A 500 18.44 27.56 -5.63
C ARG A 500 19.01 26.27 -5.04
N LEU A 501 18.21 25.21 -4.98
CA LEU A 501 18.71 23.90 -4.54
C LEU A 501 19.86 23.40 -5.41
N LEU A 502 19.73 23.54 -6.75
CA LEU A 502 20.76 23.15 -7.71
C LEU A 502 22.00 24.03 -7.62
N GLU A 503 21.88 25.30 -7.24
CA GLU A 503 23.01 26.23 -6.99
C GLU A 503 23.76 25.95 -5.68
N GLY A 504 23.29 25.00 -4.87
CA GLY A 504 23.89 24.74 -3.55
C GLY A 504 23.62 25.81 -2.50
N LYS A 505 22.70 26.74 -2.76
CA LYS A 505 22.29 27.77 -1.79
C LYS A 505 21.19 27.20 -0.89
N ASP A 506 21.26 27.52 0.40
CA ASP A 506 20.22 27.11 1.35
C ASP A 506 18.87 27.69 0.95
N GLY A 507 17.87 26.80 0.78
CA GLY A 507 16.52 27.17 0.37
C GLY A 507 15.73 27.91 1.46
N SER A 508 16.16 27.81 2.73
CA SER A 508 15.47 28.35 3.90
C SER A 508 15.16 29.86 3.83
N GLY A 509 16.08 30.64 3.27
CA GLY A 509 15.90 32.08 3.05
C GLY A 509 14.78 32.42 2.06
N HIS A 510 14.36 31.48 1.23
CA HIS A 510 13.32 31.70 0.22
C HIS A 510 11.90 31.63 0.80
N PHE A 511 11.66 30.74 1.76
CA PHE A 511 10.36 30.63 2.40
C PHE A 511 10.04 31.85 3.27
N SER A 512 11.04 32.50 3.85
CA SER A 512 10.84 33.75 4.62
C SER A 512 10.63 34.97 3.75
N LEU A 513 11.06 34.96 2.46
CA LEU A 513 11.05 36.13 1.59
C LEU A 513 10.10 36.02 0.40
N GLY A 514 9.52 34.87 0.11
CA GLY A 514 8.93 34.63 -1.19
C GLY A 514 7.56 33.94 -1.28
N PHE A 515 7.19 33.06 -0.35
CA PHE A 515 5.80 32.57 -0.37
C PHE A 515 4.93 33.66 0.23
N PRO A 516 4.00 34.24 -0.54
CA PRO A 516 3.19 35.36 -0.06
C PRO A 516 2.38 34.92 1.18
N PHE A 517 2.27 35.85 2.14
CA PHE A 517 1.31 35.70 3.24
C PHE A 517 -0.14 35.69 2.75
N TYR A 518 -0.35 35.98 1.47
CA TYR A 518 -1.66 35.94 0.84
C TYR A 518 -2.05 34.52 0.44
N PRO A 519 -3.34 34.17 0.48
CA PRO A 519 -3.86 32.92 -0.03
C PRO A 519 -3.61 32.84 -1.54
N VAL A 520 -2.82 31.85 -1.96
CA VAL A 520 -2.51 31.58 -3.37
C VAL A 520 -2.98 30.16 -3.66
N PRO A 521 -3.77 29.94 -4.73
CA PRO A 521 -4.19 28.62 -5.15
C PRO A 521 -2.99 27.66 -5.29
N HIS A 522 -3.17 26.40 -4.91
CA HIS A 522 -2.16 25.33 -5.02
C HIS A 522 -0.86 25.54 -4.18
N LYS A 523 -0.93 26.36 -3.13
CA LYS A 523 0.24 26.63 -2.27
C LYS A 523 0.70 25.37 -1.54
N GLN A 524 -0.24 24.58 -1.01
CA GLN A 524 0.02 23.32 -0.32
C GLN A 524 0.73 22.32 -1.23
N THR A 525 0.17 22.08 -2.42
CA THR A 525 0.73 21.18 -3.44
C THR A 525 2.15 21.62 -3.85
N SER A 526 2.38 22.93 -3.98
CA SER A 526 3.71 23.44 -4.33
C SER A 526 4.73 23.27 -3.22
N LEU A 527 4.34 23.43 -1.96
CA LEU A 527 5.23 23.18 -0.81
C LEU A 527 5.63 21.71 -0.71
N LEU A 528 4.69 20.79 -0.94
CA LEU A 528 4.97 19.35 -0.99
C LEU A 528 5.88 19.02 -2.18
N SER A 529 5.67 19.64 -3.34
CA SER A 529 6.56 19.50 -4.50
C SER A 529 7.98 20.00 -4.21
N CYS A 530 8.12 21.10 -3.45
CA CYS A 530 9.41 21.59 -2.98
C CYS A 530 10.08 20.58 -2.03
N ALA A 531 9.32 20.00 -1.10
CA ALA A 531 9.82 18.98 -0.19
C ALA A 531 10.33 17.75 -0.95
N MET A 532 9.57 17.25 -1.92
CA MET A 532 9.99 16.14 -2.78
C MET A 532 11.27 16.46 -3.58
N GLU A 533 11.40 17.69 -4.11
CA GLU A 533 12.62 18.07 -4.84
C GLU A 533 13.83 18.16 -3.91
N ALA A 534 13.66 18.68 -2.69
CA ALA A 534 14.70 18.69 -1.67
C ALA A 534 15.11 17.25 -1.27
N GLN A 535 14.15 16.37 -1.19
CA GLN A 535 14.35 14.94 -0.91
C GLN A 535 15.18 14.25 -2.00
N ARG A 536 14.86 14.50 -3.28
CA ARG A 536 15.64 14.00 -4.44
C ARG A 536 17.09 14.47 -4.42
N GLN A 537 17.33 15.66 -3.88
CA GLN A 537 18.66 16.25 -3.77
C GLN A 537 19.36 15.93 -2.45
N HIS A 538 18.81 15.02 -1.66
CA HIS A 538 19.37 14.57 -0.37
C HIS A 538 19.62 15.71 0.63
N LYS A 539 18.69 16.69 0.71
CA LYS A 539 18.75 17.84 1.63
C LYS A 539 17.66 17.73 2.70
N PRO A 540 17.85 16.93 3.77
CA PRO A 540 16.80 16.63 4.75
C PRO A 540 16.32 17.88 5.51
N GLU A 541 17.21 18.83 5.80
CA GLU A 541 16.83 20.08 6.48
C GLU A 541 15.85 20.92 5.65
N GLU A 542 16.04 20.95 4.33
CA GLU A 542 15.15 21.67 3.43
C GLU A 542 13.79 20.96 3.28
N VAL A 543 13.76 19.62 3.32
CA VAL A 543 12.51 18.85 3.36
C VAL A 543 11.69 19.27 4.57
N LEU A 544 12.30 19.29 5.75
CA LEU A 544 11.63 19.68 7.00
C LEU A 544 11.17 21.14 7.00
N ASN A 545 11.98 22.06 6.45
CA ASN A 545 11.60 23.47 6.29
C ASN A 545 10.34 23.61 5.40
N CYS A 546 10.25 22.85 4.31
CA CYS A 546 9.07 22.85 3.44
C CYS A 546 7.83 22.31 4.16
N LEU A 547 7.97 21.23 4.92
CA LEU A 547 6.88 20.63 5.69
C LEU A 547 6.42 21.54 6.85
N ASP A 548 7.32 22.22 7.54
CA ASP A 548 6.98 23.20 8.57
C ASP A 548 6.13 24.35 7.99
N GLN A 549 6.44 24.82 6.77
CA GLN A 549 5.64 25.84 6.09
C GLN A 549 4.30 25.29 5.61
N PHE A 550 4.29 24.03 5.13
CA PHE A 550 3.06 23.32 4.75
C PHE A 550 2.07 23.23 5.93
N ILE A 551 2.54 22.81 7.10
CA ILE A 551 1.73 22.73 8.31
C ILE A 551 1.16 24.11 8.68
N LYS A 552 1.96 25.16 8.63
CA LYS A 552 1.50 26.53 8.90
C LYS A 552 0.42 27.00 7.91
N CYS A 553 0.47 26.53 6.67
CA CYS A 553 -0.57 26.86 5.68
C CYS A 553 -1.88 26.11 5.92
N LEU A 554 -1.84 24.90 6.48
CA LEU A 554 -3.04 24.13 6.81
C LEU A 554 -3.76 24.63 8.06
N THR A 555 -3.01 25.24 8.98
CA THR A 555 -3.59 25.81 10.23
C THR A 555 -4.09 27.26 10.07
N SER A 556 -3.90 27.88 8.92
CA SER A 556 -4.47 29.20 8.61
C SER A 556 -5.86 29.03 7.99
N ASP A 557 -6.83 29.88 8.39
CA ASP A 557 -8.24 29.84 7.92
C ASP A 557 -8.43 30.13 6.42
N ASP A 558 -7.35 30.28 5.66
CA ASP A 558 -7.36 30.55 4.22
C ASP A 558 -7.53 29.25 3.42
N ILE A 559 -8.69 28.62 3.49
CA ILE A 559 -9.01 27.42 2.71
C ILE A 559 -9.33 27.82 1.27
N TYR A 560 -8.37 27.71 0.38
CA TYR A 560 -8.61 27.68 -1.07
C TYR A 560 -8.83 26.23 -1.51
N HIS A 561 -9.86 26.03 -2.35
CA HIS A 561 -10.11 24.75 -3.00
C HIS A 561 -8.91 24.39 -3.89
N ASP A 562 -8.12 23.46 -3.42
CA ASP A 562 -7.08 22.79 -4.22
C ASP A 562 -7.73 21.63 -4.98
N ASP A 563 -7.09 21.17 -6.08
CA ASP A 563 -7.55 20.00 -6.85
C ASP A 563 -7.48 18.69 -6.01
N PHE A 564 -6.70 18.70 -4.93
CA PHE A 564 -6.55 17.61 -3.98
C PHE A 564 -7.26 17.92 -2.68
N SER A 565 -7.86 16.89 -2.06
CA SER A 565 -8.41 17.02 -0.71
C SER A 565 -7.30 17.27 0.32
N ALA A 566 -7.61 17.95 1.42
CA ALA A 566 -6.62 18.16 2.48
C ALA A 566 -6.12 16.83 3.06
N ALA A 567 -6.95 15.78 3.08
CA ALA A 567 -6.54 14.42 3.47
C ALA A 567 -5.41 13.89 2.58
N GLU A 568 -5.50 14.08 1.25
CA GLU A 568 -4.45 13.65 0.31
C GLU A 568 -3.13 14.40 0.54
N HIS A 569 -3.19 15.69 0.84
CA HIS A 569 -1.99 16.45 1.18
C HIS A 569 -1.30 15.92 2.45
N TYR A 570 -2.05 15.54 3.49
CA TYR A 570 -1.49 14.88 4.68
C TYR A 570 -0.87 13.52 4.33
N MET A 571 -1.53 12.73 3.48
CA MET A 571 -0.99 11.44 3.03
C MET A 571 0.35 11.61 2.31
N PHE A 572 0.48 12.61 1.44
CA PHE A 572 1.76 12.94 0.79
C PHE A 572 2.83 13.38 1.80
N ALA A 573 2.50 14.26 2.74
CA ALA A 573 3.45 14.71 3.77
C ALA A 573 3.95 13.53 4.63
N ILE A 574 3.05 12.63 5.04
CA ILE A 574 3.38 11.41 5.80
C ILE A 574 4.31 10.49 4.98
N THR A 575 4.06 10.36 3.68
CA THR A 575 4.91 9.56 2.79
C THR A 575 6.33 10.11 2.71
N ILE A 576 6.48 11.42 2.50
CA ILE A 576 7.78 12.10 2.47
C ILE A 576 8.54 11.88 3.79
N LEU A 577 7.87 12.08 4.93
CA LEU A 577 8.45 11.87 6.26
C LEU A 577 8.86 10.41 6.50
N SER A 578 8.06 9.47 6.03
CA SER A 578 8.36 8.04 6.12
C SER A 578 9.63 7.65 5.36
N GLU A 579 9.89 8.27 4.21
CA GLU A 579 11.11 8.07 3.43
C GLU A 579 12.32 8.75 4.10
N GLU A 580 12.18 9.99 4.57
CA GLU A 580 13.27 10.69 5.28
C GLU A 580 13.67 9.92 6.54
N LEU A 581 12.70 9.41 7.29
CA LEU A 581 12.97 8.57 8.46
C LEU A 581 13.75 7.29 8.09
N SER A 582 13.52 6.73 6.90
CA SER A 582 14.25 5.54 6.43
C SER A 582 15.73 5.83 6.09
N LYS A 583 16.07 7.09 5.80
CA LYS A 583 17.45 7.53 5.55
C LYS A 583 18.23 7.78 6.85
N GLY A 584 17.54 8.16 7.91
CA GLY A 584 18.12 8.39 9.23
C GLY A 584 17.18 9.18 10.14
N PHE A 585 17.24 8.88 11.43
CA PHE A 585 16.44 9.57 12.43
C PHE A 585 17.11 10.87 12.89
N SER A 586 16.32 11.95 12.99
CA SER A 586 16.66 13.16 13.71
C SER A 586 15.49 13.60 14.59
N GLN A 587 15.81 14.29 15.69
CA GLN A 587 14.79 14.82 16.61
C GLN A 587 13.77 15.73 15.89
N ARG A 588 14.23 16.48 14.91
CA ARG A 588 13.41 17.37 14.10
C ARG A 588 12.41 16.60 13.21
N ILE A 589 12.83 15.45 12.61
CA ILE A 589 11.93 14.57 11.87
C ILE A 589 10.82 14.04 12.80
N GLY A 590 11.18 13.61 14.01
CA GLY A 590 10.20 13.14 14.99
C GLY A 590 9.15 14.19 15.35
N SER A 591 9.58 15.42 15.63
CA SER A 591 8.69 16.56 15.91
C SER A 591 7.79 16.89 14.72
N CYS A 592 8.31 16.86 13.50
CA CYS A 592 7.53 17.11 12.29
C CYS A 592 6.48 16.02 12.05
N ILE A 593 6.81 14.74 12.26
CA ILE A 593 5.86 13.61 12.20
C ILE A 593 4.71 13.84 13.19
N GLU A 594 5.02 14.16 14.43
CA GLU A 594 4.02 14.43 15.46
C GLU A 594 3.05 15.53 15.05
N THR A 595 3.58 16.67 14.59
CA THR A 595 2.76 17.82 14.17
C THR A 595 1.89 17.50 12.96
N VAL A 596 2.41 16.78 11.96
CA VAL A 596 1.63 16.38 10.78
C VAL A 596 0.52 15.41 11.15
N LEU A 597 0.80 14.40 11.98
CA LEU A 597 -0.21 13.43 12.42
C LEU A 597 -1.29 14.08 13.29
N GLN A 598 -0.89 14.98 14.19
CA GLN A 598 -1.82 15.74 15.02
C GLN A 598 -2.76 16.59 14.17
N SER A 599 -2.23 17.34 13.20
CA SER A 599 -3.02 18.18 12.29
C SER A 599 -3.94 17.32 11.40
N ALA A 600 -3.45 16.19 10.88
CA ALA A 600 -4.26 15.26 10.10
C ALA A 600 -5.41 14.67 10.91
N LEU A 601 -5.18 14.34 12.18
CA LEU A 601 -6.21 13.81 13.07
C LEU A 601 -7.28 14.87 13.41
N SER A 602 -6.85 16.12 13.69
CA SER A 602 -7.78 17.23 13.93
C SER A 602 -8.66 17.47 12.72
N TYR A 603 -8.07 17.53 11.52
CA TYR A 603 -8.79 17.67 10.26
C TYR A 603 -9.78 16.51 10.04
N ALA A 604 -9.34 15.27 10.25
CA ALA A 604 -10.20 14.09 10.09
C ALA A 604 -11.39 14.11 11.05
N LYS A 605 -11.20 14.50 12.31
CA LYS A 605 -12.29 14.63 13.31
C LYS A 605 -13.30 15.72 12.95
N GLU A 606 -12.83 16.86 12.46
CA GLU A 606 -13.70 17.99 12.09
C GLU A 606 -14.54 17.68 10.84
N ASN A 607 -13.99 16.97 9.86
CA ASN A 607 -14.61 16.75 8.55
C ASN A 607 -15.24 15.35 8.39
N SER A 608 -15.26 14.53 9.42
CA SER A 608 -15.91 13.22 9.42
C SER A 608 -17.36 13.24 9.97
N MET A 609 -17.78 14.34 10.61
CA MET A 609 -19.05 14.44 11.35
C MET A 609 -20.19 15.13 10.59
N PHE A 610 -20.07 15.37 9.27
CA PHE A 610 -21.13 16.07 8.52
C PHE A 610 -22.32 15.15 8.20
N GLU A 611 -23.45 15.38 8.87
CA GLU A 611 -24.76 14.85 8.49
C GLU A 611 -25.23 15.50 7.18
N GLY A 612 -25.12 14.78 6.05
CA GLY A 612 -25.86 15.09 4.83
C GLY A 612 -25.12 15.73 3.65
N GLY A 613 -23.81 15.64 3.56
CA GLY A 613 -23.01 16.10 2.43
C GLY A 613 -21.90 15.10 2.05
N ASP A 614 -21.24 15.32 0.94
CA ASP A 614 -20.08 14.54 0.52
C ASP A 614 -19.04 14.53 1.64
N GLN A 615 -18.75 13.32 2.18
CA GLN A 615 -17.71 13.14 3.19
C GLN A 615 -16.37 13.59 2.59
N GLU A 616 -15.77 14.66 3.10
CA GLU A 616 -14.47 15.14 2.63
C GLU A 616 -13.35 14.14 2.91
N VAL A 617 -13.49 13.31 3.96
CA VAL A 617 -12.53 12.25 4.30
C VAL A 617 -13.18 10.90 4.07
N SER A 618 -12.67 10.15 3.09
CA SER A 618 -13.19 8.81 2.76
C SER A 618 -12.73 7.75 3.76
N VAL A 619 -13.52 6.70 3.90
CA VAL A 619 -13.19 5.52 4.72
C VAL A 619 -11.83 4.92 4.31
N THR A 620 -11.50 4.92 3.02
CA THR A 620 -10.22 4.42 2.50
C THR A 620 -9.03 5.30 2.92
N GLN A 621 -9.20 6.62 2.99
CA GLN A 621 -8.17 7.55 3.45
C GLN A 621 -7.90 7.36 4.96
N LEU A 622 -8.94 7.17 5.78
CA LEU A 622 -8.77 6.85 7.19
C LEU A 622 -8.05 5.51 7.40
N GLN A 623 -8.40 4.51 6.61
CA GLN A 623 -7.71 3.22 6.62
C GLN A 623 -6.22 3.38 6.30
N TRP A 624 -5.90 4.17 5.28
CA TRP A 624 -4.52 4.46 4.94
C TRP A 624 -3.79 5.20 6.08
N LEU A 625 -4.44 6.21 6.69
CA LEU A 625 -3.85 7.03 7.76
C LEU A 625 -3.49 6.21 9.00
N TYR A 626 -4.39 5.34 9.49
CA TYR A 626 -4.05 4.51 10.64
C TYR A 626 -2.94 3.49 10.32
N CYS A 627 -2.95 2.89 9.13
CA CYS A 627 -1.89 1.98 8.70
C CYS A 627 -0.53 2.70 8.53
N ALA A 628 -0.52 3.91 7.95
CA ALA A 628 0.70 4.68 7.74
C ALA A 628 1.29 5.18 9.06
N SER A 629 0.46 5.67 9.98
CA SER A 629 0.90 6.07 11.33
C SER A 629 1.52 4.89 12.10
N PHE A 630 0.95 3.70 11.97
CA PHE A 630 1.50 2.48 12.56
C PHE A 630 2.86 2.11 11.97
N LYS A 631 2.99 2.15 10.64
CA LYS A 631 4.28 1.91 9.96
C LYS A 631 5.34 2.93 10.35
N LEU A 632 4.97 4.20 10.51
CA LEU A 632 5.87 5.24 11.03
C LEU A 632 6.32 4.95 12.44
N ALA A 633 5.41 4.53 13.33
CA ALA A 633 5.73 4.16 14.69
C ALA A 633 6.74 3.00 14.74
N LEU A 634 6.56 1.97 13.92
CA LEU A 634 7.52 0.85 13.80
C LEU A 634 8.91 1.32 13.33
N LYS A 635 8.96 2.22 12.36
CA LYS A 635 10.24 2.80 11.91
C LYS A 635 10.90 3.64 12.99
N LEU A 636 10.13 4.43 13.76
CA LEU A 636 10.62 5.22 14.89
C LEU A 636 11.16 4.33 16.01
N ILE A 637 10.51 3.22 16.31
CA ILE A 637 11.00 2.22 17.28
C ILE A 637 12.34 1.67 16.82
N ASN A 638 12.45 1.26 15.57
CA ASN A 638 13.69 0.71 15.01
C ASN A 638 14.85 1.72 14.93
N SER A 639 14.54 3.00 14.85
CA SER A 639 15.54 4.10 14.80
C SER A 639 15.80 4.78 16.15
N SER A 640 15.39 4.16 17.26
CA SER A 640 15.52 4.67 18.64
C SER A 640 14.73 5.96 18.90
N GLY A 641 13.77 6.28 18.09
CA GLY A 641 12.86 7.43 18.22
C GLY A 641 11.68 7.18 19.17
N PHE A 642 11.88 6.54 20.31
CA PHE A 642 10.81 6.08 21.22
C PHE A 642 9.87 7.19 21.71
N LEU A 643 10.34 8.43 21.82
CA LEU A 643 9.50 9.55 22.25
C LEU A 643 8.33 9.77 21.27
N TRP A 644 8.63 9.83 19.98
CA TRP A 644 7.66 10.07 18.91
C TRP A 644 6.92 8.81 18.48
N ALA A 645 7.49 7.63 18.71
CA ALA A 645 6.84 6.36 18.43
C ALA A 645 5.53 6.18 19.22
N THR A 646 5.52 6.59 20.50
CA THR A 646 4.28 6.57 21.30
C THR A 646 3.23 7.51 20.74
N SER A 647 3.61 8.74 20.36
CA SER A 647 2.69 9.70 19.74
C SER A 647 2.12 9.16 18.42
N ALA A 648 2.97 8.57 17.57
CA ALA A 648 2.52 7.96 16.31
C ALA A 648 1.56 6.77 16.51
N LEU A 649 1.80 5.95 17.57
CA LEU A 649 0.88 4.87 17.96
C LEU A 649 -0.44 5.42 18.49
N ASP A 650 -0.41 6.50 19.29
CA ASP A 650 -1.61 7.17 19.79
C ASP A 650 -2.46 7.69 18.62
N HIS A 651 -1.85 8.34 17.63
CA HIS A 651 -2.55 8.79 16.42
C HIS A 651 -3.08 7.63 15.58
N SER A 652 -2.31 6.55 15.42
CA SER A 652 -2.78 5.35 14.71
C SER A 652 -4.03 4.74 15.36
N ARG A 653 -4.04 4.67 16.71
CA ARG A 653 -5.21 4.25 17.48
C ARG A 653 -6.42 5.15 17.23
N ASP A 654 -6.23 6.46 17.35
CA ASP A 654 -7.30 7.43 17.21
C ASP A 654 -7.90 7.44 15.79
N PHE A 655 -7.07 7.33 14.74
CA PHE A 655 -7.56 7.13 13.37
C PHE A 655 -8.33 5.82 13.19
N ALA A 656 -7.88 4.73 13.83
CA ALA A 656 -8.57 3.44 13.75
C ALA A 656 -9.93 3.47 14.48
N LEU A 657 -10.03 4.19 15.61
CA LEU A 657 -11.29 4.42 16.31
C LEU A 657 -12.26 5.26 15.47
N LEU A 658 -11.77 6.35 14.87
CA LEU A 658 -12.55 7.18 13.97
C LEU A 658 -13.03 6.40 12.74
N TYR A 659 -12.16 5.58 12.15
CA TYR A 659 -12.54 4.67 11.07
C TYR A 659 -13.69 3.75 11.47
N ARG A 660 -13.65 3.20 12.67
CA ARG A 660 -14.70 2.32 13.19
C ARG A 660 -16.03 3.06 13.34
N GLU A 661 -16.01 4.28 13.89
CA GLU A 661 -17.20 5.10 14.08
C GLU A 661 -17.89 5.43 12.75
N ILE A 662 -17.13 5.66 11.69
CA ILE A 662 -17.67 6.08 10.39
C ILE A 662 -18.04 4.87 9.51
N ALA A 663 -17.19 3.85 9.45
CA ALA A 663 -17.39 2.71 8.55
C ALA A 663 -18.51 1.76 9.02
N TYR A 664 -18.78 1.71 10.33
CA TYR A 664 -19.66 0.70 10.91
C TYR A 664 -20.61 1.24 11.98
N PRO A 665 -21.47 2.22 11.68
CA PRO A 665 -22.40 2.79 12.68
C PRO A 665 -23.49 1.79 13.13
N GLU A 666 -23.83 0.78 12.31
CA GLU A 666 -24.92 -0.16 12.57
C GLU A 666 -24.48 -1.62 12.79
N MET A 667 -23.27 -2.00 12.41
CA MET A 667 -22.73 -3.34 12.63
C MET A 667 -21.69 -3.26 13.74
N GLY A 668 -21.99 -3.82 14.89
CA GLY A 668 -21.03 -4.06 15.98
C GLY A 668 -19.77 -4.76 15.42
N SER A 669 -18.86 -4.03 15.14
CA SER A 669 -17.61 -4.03 14.47
C SER A 669 -16.62 -5.17 14.63
N LYS A 670 -16.17 -5.77 13.53
CA LYS A 670 -15.02 -6.68 13.53
C LYS A 670 -13.71 -6.09 12.96
N ALA A 671 -13.75 -5.05 12.18
CA ALA A 671 -12.54 -4.41 11.66
C ALA A 671 -12.43 -3.00 12.26
N PRO A 672 -11.40 -2.62 12.92
CA PRO A 672 -9.97 -2.92 12.88
C PRO A 672 -9.40 -3.55 14.16
N ARG A 673 -10.13 -4.48 14.83
CA ARG A 673 -9.72 -5.07 16.10
C ARG A 673 -8.27 -5.59 16.11
N PRO A 674 -7.79 -6.38 15.11
CA PRO A 674 -6.42 -6.85 15.12
C PRO A 674 -5.39 -5.71 15.05
N HIS A 675 -5.71 -4.63 14.32
CA HIS A 675 -4.87 -3.46 14.23
C HIS A 675 -4.82 -2.72 15.58
N LEU A 676 -5.98 -2.47 16.19
CA LEU A 676 -6.08 -1.82 17.51
C LEU A 676 -5.31 -2.64 18.56
N PHE A 677 -5.47 -3.96 18.57
CA PHE A 677 -4.73 -4.84 19.45
C PHE A 677 -3.21 -4.68 19.27
N ALA A 678 -2.72 -4.72 18.02
CA ALA A 678 -1.30 -4.55 17.73
C ALA A 678 -0.76 -3.16 18.15
N VAL A 679 -1.54 -2.09 17.90
CA VAL A 679 -1.19 -0.72 18.29
C VAL A 679 -1.10 -0.59 19.79
N VAL A 680 -2.11 -1.05 20.53
CA VAL A 680 -2.16 -0.95 21.99
C VAL A 680 -1.07 -1.80 22.64
N TYR A 681 -0.82 -3.00 22.11
CA TYR A 681 0.27 -3.86 22.56
C TYR A 681 1.64 -3.19 22.39
N LEU A 682 1.92 -2.59 21.22
CA LEU A 682 3.18 -1.86 21.01
C LEU A 682 3.28 -0.60 21.89
N ARG A 683 2.18 0.11 22.14
CA ARG A 683 2.14 1.24 23.09
C ARG A 683 2.54 0.78 24.49
N LEU A 684 2.02 -0.35 24.93
CA LEU A 684 2.38 -0.97 26.21
C LEU A 684 3.88 -1.24 26.26
N LEU A 685 4.44 -1.92 25.25
CA LEU A 685 5.87 -2.25 25.20
C LEU A 685 6.76 -1.00 25.18
N VAL A 686 6.44 -0.01 24.34
CA VAL A 686 7.23 1.23 24.25
C VAL A 686 7.14 2.04 25.55
N SER A 687 5.97 2.08 26.20
CA SER A 687 5.78 2.75 27.49
C SER A 687 6.57 2.05 28.58
N SER A 688 6.61 0.70 28.59
CA SER A 688 7.42 -0.07 29.53
C SER A 688 8.93 0.17 29.35
N LEU A 689 9.40 0.21 28.09
CA LEU A 689 10.79 0.52 27.78
C LEU A 689 11.17 1.94 28.24
N LYS A 690 10.30 2.93 28.00
CA LYS A 690 10.50 4.31 28.49
C LYS A 690 10.58 4.34 30.01
N ALA A 691 9.64 3.69 30.69
CA ALA A 691 9.65 3.62 32.15
C ALA A 691 10.94 3.02 32.71
N ARG A 692 11.51 2.02 32.04
CA ARG A 692 12.77 1.39 32.48
C ARG A 692 13.99 2.27 32.22
N CYS A 693 13.97 3.12 31.17
CA CYS A 693 15.07 4.00 30.81
C CYS A 693 15.00 5.38 31.46
N GLU A 694 13.86 5.72 32.10
CA GLU A 694 13.64 7.04 32.70
C GLU A 694 14.24 7.11 34.11
N ASP A 695 15.01 8.17 34.35
CA ASP A 695 15.67 8.41 35.65
C ASP A 695 14.80 9.26 36.59
N ASP A 696 13.92 10.15 36.02
CA ASP A 696 13.00 10.93 36.86
C ASP A 696 11.86 10.05 37.40
N PRO A 697 11.75 9.92 38.74
CA PRO A 697 10.72 9.07 39.35
C PRO A 697 9.29 9.50 38.99
N THR A 698 9.03 10.77 38.72
CA THR A 698 7.68 11.27 38.37
C THR A 698 7.30 10.90 36.96
N GLU A 699 8.19 11.09 35.98
CA GLU A 699 7.99 10.67 34.60
C GLU A 699 7.95 9.14 34.47
N LYS A 700 8.82 8.44 35.22
CA LYS A 700 8.80 6.98 35.32
C LYS A 700 7.44 6.45 35.78
N ALA A 701 6.88 7.05 36.82
CA ALA A 701 5.55 6.67 37.33
C ALA A 701 4.46 6.95 36.28
N LEU A 702 4.54 8.06 35.56
CA LEU A 702 3.61 8.40 34.48
C LEU A 702 3.62 7.35 33.37
N HIS A 703 4.81 6.89 32.96
CA HIS A 703 4.93 5.83 31.98
C HIS A 703 4.34 4.50 32.47
N TYR A 704 4.52 4.11 33.72
CA TYR A 704 3.89 2.91 34.27
C TYR A 704 2.36 3.05 34.39
N VAL A 705 1.83 4.25 34.66
CA VAL A 705 0.37 4.49 34.58
C VAL A 705 -0.16 4.25 33.15
N LYS A 706 0.60 4.68 32.12
CA LYS A 706 0.24 4.42 30.71
C LYS A 706 0.28 2.92 30.38
N VAL A 707 1.27 2.19 30.87
CA VAL A 707 1.34 0.72 30.70
C VAL A 707 0.08 0.05 31.21
N ARG A 708 -0.38 0.42 32.41
CA ARG A 708 -1.59 -0.13 32.99
C ARG A 708 -2.86 0.22 32.23
N ALA A 709 -2.96 1.47 31.75
CA ALA A 709 -4.07 1.88 30.91
C ALA A 709 -4.11 1.09 29.57
N CYS A 710 -2.93 0.85 28.95
CA CYS A 710 -2.84 0.03 27.74
C CYS A 710 -3.22 -1.44 28.02
N PHE A 711 -2.82 -2.01 29.16
CA PHE A 711 -3.21 -3.37 29.51
C PHE A 711 -4.74 -3.49 29.68
N GLN A 712 -5.38 -2.54 30.35
CA GLN A 712 -6.84 -2.52 30.48
C GLN A 712 -7.53 -2.43 29.11
N GLU A 713 -7.02 -1.59 28.22
CA GLU A 713 -7.55 -1.45 26.85
C GLU A 713 -7.37 -2.76 26.04
N LEU A 714 -6.25 -3.50 26.22
CA LEU A 714 -6.04 -4.83 25.60
C LEU A 714 -7.04 -5.86 26.11
N ASP A 715 -7.32 -5.85 27.42
CA ASP A 715 -8.26 -6.78 28.05
C ASP A 715 -9.70 -6.49 27.58
N ASP A 716 -10.07 -5.21 27.47
CA ASP A 716 -11.34 -4.77 26.89
C ASP A 716 -11.48 -5.22 25.42
N LEU A 717 -10.41 -5.08 24.59
CA LEU A 717 -10.39 -5.54 23.21
C LEU A 717 -10.50 -7.06 23.09
N ARG A 718 -9.98 -7.83 24.05
CA ARG A 718 -10.12 -9.28 24.12
C ARG A 718 -11.56 -9.70 24.46
N GLY A 719 -12.24 -8.94 25.33
CA GLY A 719 -13.64 -9.15 25.68
C GLY A 719 -14.61 -8.96 24.51
N TRP A 720 -14.17 -8.34 23.40
CA TRP A 720 -14.99 -8.12 22.19
C TRP A 720 -15.10 -9.36 21.28
N LYS A 721 -14.91 -10.57 21.79
CA LYS A 721 -15.21 -11.82 21.07
C LYS A 721 -16.74 -11.95 20.95
N ASP A 722 -17.31 -11.32 19.91
CA ASP A 722 -18.71 -11.52 19.54
C ASP A 722 -18.87 -12.76 18.66
N GLY A 723 -19.75 -13.65 19.13
CA GLY A 723 -20.49 -14.73 18.52
C GLY A 723 -20.03 -15.31 17.18
N GLU A 724 -19.72 -16.63 17.16
CA GLU A 724 -19.86 -17.57 16.04
C GLU A 724 -19.09 -17.30 14.72
N GLU A 725 -17.83 -16.92 14.77
CA GLU A 725 -16.91 -17.22 13.65
C GLU A 725 -15.76 -18.06 14.17
N GLU A 726 -15.54 -19.21 13.54
CA GLU A 726 -14.33 -20.02 13.68
C GLU A 726 -13.13 -19.11 13.38
N THR A 727 -12.51 -18.59 14.43
CA THR A 727 -11.28 -17.83 14.32
C THR A 727 -10.16 -18.80 13.94
N ASP A 728 -9.27 -18.32 13.10
CA ASP A 728 -8.06 -19.04 12.70
C ASP A 728 -7.27 -19.38 14.00
N ASP A 729 -7.16 -20.67 14.36
CA ASP A 729 -6.54 -21.15 15.60
C ASP A 729 -5.14 -20.57 15.81
N ASP A 730 -4.42 -20.26 14.71
CA ASP A 730 -3.10 -19.61 14.73
C ASP A 730 -3.14 -18.13 15.16
N ALA A 731 -4.23 -17.41 14.89
CA ALA A 731 -4.37 -16.00 15.28
C ALA A 731 -4.70 -15.88 16.77
N ASP A 732 -5.59 -16.69 17.29
CA ASP A 732 -5.95 -16.73 18.71
C ASP A 732 -4.73 -17.15 19.56
N TYR A 733 -3.94 -18.13 19.13
CA TYR A 733 -2.71 -18.52 19.83
C TYR A 733 -1.67 -17.39 19.92
N LYS A 734 -1.56 -16.56 18.86
CA LYS A 734 -0.65 -15.39 18.88
C LYS A 734 -1.15 -14.29 19.81
N GLU A 735 -2.43 -14.00 19.81
CA GLU A 735 -3.04 -13.01 20.72
C GLU A 735 -2.85 -13.42 22.19
N ASP A 736 -3.05 -14.71 22.53
CA ASP A 736 -2.86 -15.21 23.88
C ASP A 736 -1.39 -15.05 24.34
N ARG A 737 -0.42 -15.35 23.49
CA ARG A 737 1.00 -15.12 23.80
C ARG A 737 1.35 -13.65 24.02
N HIS A 738 0.74 -12.73 23.27
CA HIS A 738 0.95 -11.29 23.46
C HIS A 738 0.30 -10.80 24.76
N HIS A 739 -0.85 -11.35 25.10
CA HIS A 739 -1.54 -11.05 26.34
C HIS A 739 -0.75 -11.48 27.56
N ASP A 740 -0.12 -12.69 27.57
CA ASP A 740 0.77 -13.15 28.63
C ASP A 740 1.94 -12.19 28.88
N VAL A 741 2.52 -11.68 27.78
CA VAL A 741 3.59 -10.68 27.89
C VAL A 741 3.04 -9.36 28.46
N ALA A 742 1.86 -8.95 28.06
CA ALA A 742 1.23 -7.75 28.57
C ALA A 742 0.87 -7.85 30.06
N GLN A 743 0.43 -9.03 30.54
CA GLN A 743 0.20 -9.31 31.97
C GLN A 743 1.46 -9.12 32.79
N PHE A 744 2.61 -9.60 32.30
CA PHE A 744 3.89 -9.38 32.97
C PHE A 744 4.20 -7.88 33.14
N PHE A 745 4.02 -7.08 32.08
CA PHE A 745 4.27 -5.64 32.15
C PHE A 745 3.25 -4.87 33.00
N ASP A 746 1.98 -5.31 33.05
CA ASP A 746 1.01 -4.74 34.00
C ASP A 746 1.41 -5.03 35.45
N LEU A 747 1.86 -6.24 35.72
CA LEU A 747 2.37 -6.63 37.07
C LEU A 747 3.60 -5.78 37.43
N GLU A 748 4.58 -5.64 36.54
CA GLU A 748 5.75 -4.77 36.72
C GLU A 748 5.32 -3.34 37.04
N ALA A 749 4.42 -2.79 36.24
CA ALA A 749 3.91 -1.43 36.40
C ALA A 749 3.16 -1.27 37.76
N ALA A 750 2.34 -2.24 38.15
CA ALA A 750 1.64 -2.22 39.42
C ALA A 750 2.61 -2.25 40.62
N MET A 751 3.69 -3.01 40.53
CA MET A 751 4.73 -3.07 41.54
C MET A 751 5.50 -1.74 41.69
N HIS A 752 5.91 -1.14 40.56
CA HIS A 752 6.59 0.16 40.58
C HIS A 752 5.69 1.30 41.08
N LEU A 753 4.39 1.25 40.77
CA LEU A 753 3.39 2.21 41.26
C LEU A 753 2.94 1.93 42.68
N LYS A 754 3.47 0.90 43.32
CA LYS A 754 3.12 0.46 44.69
C LYS A 754 1.62 0.17 44.85
N LYS A 755 0.94 -0.32 43.79
CA LYS A 755 -0.48 -0.73 43.83
C LYS A 755 -0.65 -2.13 44.40
N TRP A 756 -0.24 -2.31 45.64
CA TRP A 756 -0.11 -3.61 46.29
C TRP A 756 -1.39 -4.43 46.32
N ASN A 757 -2.56 -3.78 46.46
CA ASN A 757 -3.87 -4.46 46.42
C ASN A 757 -4.13 -5.11 45.02
N HIS A 758 -3.65 -4.50 43.95
CA HIS A 758 -3.77 -5.07 42.63
C HIS A 758 -2.81 -6.23 42.41
N VAL A 759 -1.57 -6.06 42.85
CA VAL A 759 -0.56 -7.15 42.85
C VAL A 759 -1.07 -8.38 43.62
N ALA A 760 -1.66 -8.17 44.80
CA ALA A 760 -2.24 -9.25 45.60
C ALA A 760 -3.37 -9.99 44.85
N ARG A 761 -4.25 -9.26 44.13
CA ARG A 761 -5.32 -9.87 43.31
C ARG A 761 -4.76 -10.71 42.16
N ILE A 762 -3.77 -10.19 41.42
CA ILE A 762 -3.09 -10.96 40.38
C ILE A 762 -2.48 -12.23 40.94
N CYS A 763 -1.84 -12.15 42.11
CA CYS A 763 -1.25 -13.31 42.76
C CYS A 763 -2.27 -14.32 43.32
N ALA A 764 -3.53 -13.92 43.52
CA ALA A 764 -4.56 -14.81 44.04
C ALA A 764 -5.25 -15.69 42.97
N SER A 765 -5.24 -15.30 41.70
CA SER A 765 -5.88 -16.01 40.60
C SER A 765 -4.88 -16.69 39.68
N ASP A 766 -5.18 -17.90 39.22
CA ASP A 766 -4.33 -18.63 38.28
C ASP A 766 -4.42 -18.05 36.86
N ASP A 767 -5.58 -17.52 36.44
CA ASP A 767 -5.83 -16.99 35.12
C ASP A 767 -5.17 -15.63 34.86
N THR A 768 -4.88 -14.88 35.95
CA THR A 768 -4.30 -13.53 35.85
C THR A 768 -2.81 -13.48 36.13
N PHE A 769 -2.20 -14.61 36.57
CA PHE A 769 -0.78 -14.63 36.87
C PHE A 769 0.05 -14.91 35.61
N PRO A 770 1.14 -14.14 35.34
CA PRO A 770 1.93 -14.29 34.12
C PRO A 770 2.50 -15.69 33.87
N ASP A 771 2.76 -16.00 32.60
CA ASP A 771 3.38 -17.25 32.14
C ASP A 771 4.68 -17.57 32.91
N PRO A 772 4.95 -18.83 33.23
CA PRO A 772 6.16 -19.26 33.95
C PRO A 772 7.51 -18.77 33.42
N LYS A 773 7.60 -18.44 32.10
CA LYS A 773 8.82 -17.85 31.54
C LYS A 773 9.20 -16.49 32.15
N PHE A 774 8.23 -15.78 32.77
CA PHE A 774 8.46 -14.50 33.44
C PHE A 774 8.73 -14.62 34.96
N TYR A 775 8.77 -15.81 35.56
CA TYR A 775 8.92 -15.98 36.98
C TYR A 775 10.26 -15.43 37.51
N ALA A 776 11.37 -15.61 36.77
CA ALA A 776 12.66 -15.06 37.17
C ALA A 776 12.66 -13.52 37.21
N PRO A 777 12.22 -12.79 36.16
CA PRO A 777 12.04 -11.35 36.24
C PRO A 777 11.10 -10.86 37.35
N ILE A 778 10.00 -11.57 37.62
CA ILE A 778 9.05 -11.20 38.68
C ILE A 778 9.71 -11.36 40.05
N MET A 779 10.50 -12.40 40.25
CA MET A 779 11.27 -12.59 41.47
C MET A 779 12.26 -11.45 41.69
N ASP A 780 13.05 -11.11 40.65
CA ASP A 780 14.03 -10.04 40.77
C ASP A 780 13.36 -8.68 41.08
N LEU A 781 12.24 -8.37 40.43
CA LEU A 781 11.42 -7.17 40.71
C LEU A 781 10.91 -7.17 42.15
N THR A 782 10.39 -8.29 42.63
CA THR A 782 9.89 -8.43 44.01
C THR A 782 10.98 -8.17 45.04
N LEU A 783 12.19 -8.65 44.79
CA LEU A 783 13.32 -8.45 45.70
C LEU A 783 13.88 -7.01 45.62
N GLN A 784 13.82 -6.37 44.44
CA GLN A 784 14.32 -4.99 44.25
C GLN A 784 13.38 -3.93 44.83
N LEU A 785 12.07 -4.09 44.64
CA LEU A 785 11.07 -3.09 45.00
C LEU A 785 10.61 -3.17 46.47
N ASN A 786 11.02 -4.20 47.23
CA ASN A 786 10.68 -4.39 48.61
C ASN A 786 9.19 -4.19 48.91
N PRO A 787 8.26 -4.97 48.32
CA PRO A 787 6.84 -4.86 48.62
C PRO A 787 6.60 -5.25 50.12
N PRO A 788 5.37 -5.00 50.64
CA PRO A 788 5.03 -5.45 51.97
C PRO A 788 5.39 -6.91 52.15
N PRO A 789 6.02 -7.31 53.26
CA PRO A 789 6.60 -8.65 53.45
C PRO A 789 5.62 -9.80 53.18
N ARG A 790 4.35 -9.62 53.57
CA ARG A 790 3.27 -10.57 53.29
C ARG A 790 3.06 -10.83 51.83
N LEU A 791 3.04 -9.75 51.04
CA LEU A 791 2.88 -9.83 49.57
C LEU A 791 4.12 -10.43 48.91
N ALA A 792 5.32 -10.03 49.37
CA ALA A 792 6.57 -10.66 48.91
C ALA A 792 6.54 -12.18 49.12
N ILE A 793 6.13 -12.64 50.32
CA ILE A 793 5.99 -14.06 50.61
C ILE A 793 4.98 -14.74 49.70
N GLN A 794 3.81 -14.11 49.45
CA GLN A 794 2.78 -14.66 48.57
C GLN A 794 3.30 -14.82 47.12
N VAL A 795 3.93 -13.77 46.55
CA VAL A 795 4.47 -13.80 45.19
C VAL A 795 5.55 -14.87 45.05
N VAL A 796 6.53 -14.86 45.98
CA VAL A 796 7.66 -15.79 45.93
C VAL A 796 7.20 -17.23 46.15
N LYS A 797 6.32 -17.46 47.15
CA LYS A 797 5.73 -18.78 47.41
C LYS A 797 5.03 -19.32 46.18
N ARG A 798 4.16 -18.51 45.53
CA ARG A 798 3.42 -18.93 44.35
C ARG A 798 4.36 -19.37 43.22
N ILE A 799 5.38 -18.58 42.91
CA ILE A 799 6.33 -18.89 41.85
C ILE A 799 7.10 -20.17 42.14
N VAL A 800 7.64 -20.30 43.39
CA VAL A 800 8.46 -21.45 43.76
C VAL A 800 7.66 -22.76 43.79
N PHE A 801 6.40 -22.73 44.24
CA PHE A 801 5.57 -23.94 44.34
C PHE A 801 4.90 -24.30 43.00
N LYS A 802 4.54 -23.33 42.15
CA LYS A 802 3.91 -23.64 40.86
C LYS A 802 4.89 -24.25 39.84
N LEU A 803 6.18 -24.02 40.00
CA LEU A 803 7.21 -24.68 39.17
C LEU A 803 7.29 -26.19 39.36
N ARG A 804 6.77 -26.71 40.43
CA ARG A 804 6.69 -28.16 40.68
C ARG A 804 5.71 -28.86 39.75
N GLU A 805 4.61 -28.16 39.40
CA GLU A 805 3.57 -28.72 38.53
C GLU A 805 4.04 -28.85 37.07
N LEU A 806 5.12 -28.15 36.69
CA LEU A 806 5.67 -28.11 35.33
C LEU A 806 6.84 -29.08 35.09
N GLN A 807 7.06 -30.06 35.96
CA GLN A 807 8.25 -30.95 35.95
C GLN A 807 8.22 -32.05 34.88
N ASP A 808 7.07 -32.30 34.20
CA ASP A 808 6.91 -33.48 33.32
C ASP A 808 7.37 -33.28 31.86
N ASP A 809 7.70 -32.05 31.41
CA ASP A 809 8.18 -31.77 30.06
C ASP A 809 9.72 -31.63 30.00
N PRO A 810 10.37 -31.92 28.83
CA PRO A 810 11.80 -31.73 28.65
C PRO A 810 12.18 -30.25 28.92
N PRO A 811 13.15 -29.97 29.79
CA PRO A 811 13.40 -28.63 30.30
C PRO A 811 13.81 -27.66 29.22
N SER A 812 12.99 -26.62 29.04
CA SER A 812 13.32 -25.47 28.20
C SER A 812 14.53 -24.69 28.74
N THR A 813 15.12 -23.81 27.95
CA THR A 813 16.28 -23.00 28.37
C THR A 813 15.97 -22.17 29.60
N TRP A 814 14.80 -21.52 29.67
CA TRP A 814 14.41 -20.73 30.87
C TRP A 814 14.20 -21.55 32.11
N GLN A 815 13.73 -22.81 32.02
CA GLN A 815 13.59 -23.72 33.14
C GLN A 815 14.95 -24.11 33.73
N ARG A 816 15.98 -24.27 32.86
CA ARG A 816 17.36 -24.54 33.35
C ARG A 816 17.93 -23.33 34.08
N ASP A 817 17.81 -22.12 33.52
CA ASP A 817 18.30 -20.89 34.15
C ASP A 817 17.61 -20.61 35.47
N PHE A 818 16.31 -20.89 35.55
CA PHE A 818 15.55 -20.73 36.76
C PHE A 818 15.95 -21.75 37.83
N ARG A 819 16.16 -23.02 37.46
CA ARG A 819 16.64 -24.06 38.42
C ARG A 819 17.98 -23.69 39.03
N VAL A 820 18.86 -23.05 38.33
CA VAL A 820 20.15 -22.53 38.87
C VAL A 820 19.91 -21.45 39.93
N SER A 821 18.89 -20.61 39.77
CA SER A 821 18.55 -19.51 40.66
C SER A 821 17.64 -19.93 41.83
N LEU A 822 16.98 -21.06 41.73
CA LEU A 822 15.99 -21.55 42.71
C LEU A 822 16.51 -21.64 44.17
N PRO A 823 17.73 -22.11 44.47
CA PRO A 823 18.26 -22.11 45.84
C PRO A 823 18.30 -20.72 46.47
N ARG A 824 18.67 -19.72 45.67
CA ARG A 824 18.71 -18.33 46.11
C ARG A 824 17.31 -17.79 46.39
N TYR A 825 16.32 -18.13 45.57
CA TYR A 825 14.93 -17.73 45.79
C TYR A 825 14.32 -18.41 46.99
N LEU A 826 14.59 -19.71 47.22
CA LEU A 826 14.19 -20.41 48.44
C LEU A 826 14.81 -19.79 49.71
N HIS A 827 16.09 -19.39 49.66
CA HIS A 827 16.73 -18.69 50.77
C HIS A 827 16.07 -17.29 51.01
N CYS A 828 15.73 -16.56 49.95
CA CYS A 828 15.02 -15.29 50.08
C CYS A 828 13.64 -15.48 50.72
N LEU A 829 12.87 -16.48 50.27
CA LEU A 829 11.56 -16.81 50.85
C LEU A 829 11.66 -17.19 52.33
N PHE A 830 12.64 -18.03 52.66
CA PHE A 830 12.92 -18.41 54.04
C PHE A 830 13.25 -17.19 54.91
N SER A 831 14.13 -16.33 54.43
CA SER A 831 14.53 -15.11 55.13
C SER A 831 13.36 -14.13 55.32
N LEU A 832 12.53 -13.93 54.30
CA LEU A 832 11.32 -13.09 54.37
C LEU A 832 10.30 -13.65 55.38
N ALA A 833 10.11 -14.98 55.41
CA ALA A 833 9.14 -15.65 56.28
C ALA A 833 9.55 -15.62 57.74
N ILE A 834 10.84 -15.53 58.05
CA ILE A 834 11.38 -15.50 59.45
C ILE A 834 11.50 -14.07 60.00
N THR A 835 11.70 -13.05 59.14
CA THR A 835 11.98 -11.69 59.57
C THR A 835 10.72 -11.11 60.27
N PRO A 836 10.79 -10.66 61.55
CA PRO A 836 9.65 -10.04 62.23
C PRO A 836 9.33 -8.69 61.52
N VAL A 837 8.06 -8.47 61.19
CA VAL A 837 7.57 -7.24 60.56
C VAL A 837 7.46 -6.16 61.64
N PRO A 838 8.07 -4.96 61.45
CA PRO A 838 7.91 -3.84 62.41
C PRO A 838 6.45 -3.40 62.47
N GLU A 839 5.94 -3.14 63.68
CA GLU A 839 4.54 -2.76 63.92
C GLU A 839 4.18 -1.33 63.46
N GLU A 840 5.12 -0.49 63.06
CA GLU A 840 4.89 0.91 62.75
C GLU A 840 4.67 1.11 61.23
N GLY A 841 3.43 1.39 60.83
CA GLY A 841 3.14 2.04 59.52
C GLY A 841 2.10 1.43 58.59
N TYR A 842 1.38 0.37 58.97
CA TYR A 842 0.43 -0.29 58.04
C TYR A 842 -1.03 -0.32 58.54
N LEU A 843 -1.62 0.86 58.79
CA LEU A 843 -3.02 0.96 59.23
C LEU A 843 -4.06 0.98 58.08
N GLU A 844 -3.65 0.89 56.80
CA GLU A 844 -4.58 0.94 55.67
C GLU A 844 -4.91 -0.38 54.96
N PHE A 845 -4.33 -1.51 55.46
CA PHE A 845 -4.58 -2.83 54.85
C PHE A 845 -5.48 -3.72 55.72
N VAL A 846 -6.67 -3.27 55.98
CA VAL A 846 -7.69 -4.06 56.71
C VAL A 846 -8.56 -4.79 55.70
N CYS A 847 -8.19 -5.95 55.22
CA CYS A 847 -9.10 -6.97 54.65
C CYS A 847 -8.44 -8.31 54.29
N LEU A 848 -7.34 -8.74 54.93
CA LEU A 848 -6.88 -10.13 54.78
C LEU A 848 -6.37 -10.61 56.15
N ASP A 849 -7.14 -11.51 56.74
CA ASP A 849 -6.77 -12.27 57.96
C ASP A 849 -5.51 -13.10 57.70
N VAL A 850 -4.33 -12.57 58.01
CA VAL A 850 -3.10 -13.36 57.96
C VAL A 850 -2.19 -12.90 59.10
N GLU A 851 -1.86 -13.85 59.96
CA GLU A 851 -0.96 -13.75 61.14
C GLU A 851 0.45 -13.25 60.76
N MET A 852 1.06 -12.50 61.69
CA MET A 852 2.42 -11.97 61.55
C MET A 852 3.45 -13.12 61.51
N ALA A 853 4.51 -12.95 60.68
CA ALA A 853 5.62 -13.92 60.41
C ALA A 853 5.07 -15.34 60.30
N ASP A 854 4.97 -15.89 59.12
CA ASP A 854 4.40 -17.24 58.96
C ASP A 854 5.51 -18.30 59.08
N PRO A 855 5.79 -18.81 60.27
CA PRO A 855 6.80 -19.86 60.49
C PRO A 855 6.46 -21.13 59.70
N ARG A 856 5.18 -21.31 59.32
CA ARG A 856 4.74 -22.45 58.49
C ARG A 856 5.30 -22.36 57.07
N VAL A 857 5.32 -21.16 56.48
CA VAL A 857 5.94 -20.97 55.14
C VAL A 857 7.45 -21.22 55.22
N ALA A 858 8.13 -20.73 56.27
CA ALA A 858 9.56 -21.02 56.45
C ALA A 858 9.82 -22.53 56.65
N GLU A 859 8.93 -23.21 57.37
CA GLU A 859 9.01 -24.65 57.53
C GLU A 859 8.75 -25.44 56.25
N GLU A 860 7.77 -25.02 55.45
CA GLU A 860 7.52 -25.56 54.11
C GLU A 860 8.75 -25.42 53.19
N VAL A 861 9.50 -24.30 53.28
CA VAL A 861 10.73 -24.09 52.51
C VAL A 861 11.82 -25.07 52.95
N LEU A 862 11.96 -25.31 54.26
CA LEU A 862 12.92 -26.31 54.78
C LEU A 862 12.60 -27.71 54.26
N ASP A 863 11.30 -28.09 54.29
CA ASP A 863 10.84 -29.38 53.78
C ASP A 863 11.13 -29.48 52.26
N LYS A 864 10.93 -28.40 51.52
CA LYS A 864 11.18 -28.38 50.07
C LYS A 864 12.68 -28.55 49.75
N ILE A 865 13.57 -27.95 50.52
CA ILE A 865 15.01 -28.13 50.37
C ILE A 865 15.41 -29.59 50.61
N LEU A 866 14.82 -30.22 51.64
CA LEU A 866 15.07 -31.64 51.97
C LEU A 866 14.53 -32.57 50.86
N GLU A 867 13.31 -32.35 50.34
CA GLU A 867 12.76 -33.09 49.20
C GLU A 867 13.67 -33.01 47.94
N MET A 868 14.14 -31.81 47.59
CA MET A 868 15.05 -31.63 46.45
C MET A 868 16.39 -32.38 46.65
N ALA A 869 16.81 -32.60 47.86
CA ALA A 869 18.02 -33.35 48.13
C ALA A 869 17.79 -34.88 48.07
N GLU A 870 16.60 -35.35 48.49
CA GLU A 870 16.24 -36.78 48.47
C GLU A 870 15.99 -37.28 47.04
N GLU A 871 15.40 -36.48 46.13
CA GLU A 871 15.21 -36.80 44.72
C GLU A 871 16.54 -37.11 43.98
N LYS A 872 17.66 -36.68 44.54
CA LYS A 872 19.00 -36.93 44.05
C LYS A 872 19.48 -38.36 44.34
N ASP A 873 19.13 -38.93 45.47
CA ASP A 873 19.61 -40.26 45.90
C ASP A 873 18.89 -41.38 45.16
N VAL A 874 17.56 -41.20 44.82
CA VAL A 874 16.77 -42.19 44.07
C VAL A 874 17.28 -42.38 42.65
N ASN A 875 17.69 -41.30 41.99
CA ASN A 875 18.23 -41.36 40.62
C ASN A 875 19.66 -41.97 40.54
N HIS A 876 20.36 -42.11 41.68
CA HIS A 876 21.66 -42.75 41.71
C HIS A 876 21.60 -44.29 41.85
N GLU A 877 20.54 -44.84 42.45
CA GLU A 877 20.36 -46.28 42.60
C GLU A 877 19.78 -47.01 41.37
N GLU A 878 18.97 -46.34 40.51
CA GLU A 878 18.42 -46.95 39.30
C GLU A 878 19.43 -47.05 38.16
N GLY A 879 20.57 -46.34 38.21
CA GLY A 879 21.64 -46.35 37.17
C GLY A 879 22.51 -47.60 37.14
N PHE A 880 22.42 -48.54 38.11
CA PHE A 880 23.38 -49.66 38.24
C PHE A 880 22.95 -51.00 37.65
N ASN A 881 21.72 -51.11 37.11
CA ASN A 881 21.17 -52.38 36.61
C ASN A 881 20.92 -52.47 35.10
N ALA A 882 21.63 -51.73 34.25
CA ALA A 882 21.54 -51.88 32.79
C ALA A 882 22.90 -52.23 32.16
N GLN A 883 23.43 -53.42 32.46
CA GLN A 883 24.35 -54.11 31.58
C GLN A 883 23.51 -54.78 30.45
N HIS A 884 23.48 -54.20 29.27
CA HIS A 884 23.51 -54.81 27.94
C HIS A 884 23.20 -53.78 26.84
N GLY A 885 24.18 -53.45 26.04
CA GLY A 885 23.96 -52.69 24.80
C GLY A 885 25.06 -51.70 24.46
N LEU A 886 26.25 -52.19 24.09
CA LEU A 886 27.26 -51.41 23.38
C LEU A 886 26.69 -50.96 22.05
N ASN A 887 26.54 -49.66 21.84
CA ASN A 887 26.66 -48.88 20.62
C ASN A 887 25.66 -47.71 20.59
N ALA A 888 25.82 -46.74 21.51
CA ALA A 888 25.25 -45.40 21.39
C ALA A 888 25.97 -44.45 22.33
N ILE A 889 27.29 -44.42 22.30
CA ILE A 889 28.08 -43.50 23.09
C ILE A 889 28.64 -42.47 22.12
N HIS A 890 27.95 -41.34 21.97
CA HIS A 890 28.58 -40.05 21.67
C HIS A 890 27.64 -38.80 21.61
N THR A 891 26.40 -38.85 22.09
CA THR A 891 25.53 -37.67 22.05
C THR A 891 24.69 -37.45 23.33
N ARG A 892 24.97 -38.07 24.42
CA ARG A 892 24.16 -37.97 25.67
C ARG A 892 24.91 -37.57 26.92
N SER A 893 26.20 -37.24 26.86
CA SER A 893 27.00 -36.86 28.04
C SER A 893 26.93 -35.40 28.44
N ASP A 894 26.36 -34.50 27.64
CA ASP A 894 26.39 -33.06 27.90
C ASP A 894 25.08 -32.48 28.50
N LEU A 895 24.10 -33.29 28.85
CA LEU A 895 22.79 -32.81 29.27
C LEU A 895 22.37 -33.16 30.72
N ARG A 896 23.27 -33.66 31.55
CA ARG A 896 23.00 -33.83 32.99
C ARG A 896 23.99 -32.99 33.81
N GLU A 897 23.83 -31.66 33.78
CA GLU A 897 24.36 -30.84 34.87
C GLU A 897 23.59 -31.22 36.12
N VAL A 898 24.28 -31.95 36.99
CA VAL A 898 23.78 -32.32 38.32
C VAL A 898 23.62 -31.03 39.12
N PHE A 899 22.37 -30.58 39.26
CA PHE A 899 22.05 -29.44 40.12
C PHE A 899 22.55 -29.69 41.55
N THR A 900 23.53 -28.93 42.00
CA THR A 900 24.04 -28.98 43.37
C THR A 900 23.64 -27.70 44.09
N TYR A 901 22.91 -27.85 45.20
CA TYR A 901 22.55 -26.73 46.04
C TYR A 901 23.84 -26.08 46.60
N PRO A 902 24.01 -24.74 46.50
CA PRO A 902 25.25 -24.09 46.94
C PRO A 902 25.47 -24.29 48.43
N ALA A 903 26.65 -24.82 48.81
CA ALA A 903 27.00 -25.11 50.19
C ALA A 903 26.86 -23.88 51.11
N ALA A 904 27.20 -22.70 50.61
CA ALA A 904 27.07 -21.45 51.38
C ALA A 904 25.62 -21.10 51.74
N GLU A 905 24.65 -21.41 50.85
CA GLU A 905 23.22 -21.17 51.10
C GLU A 905 22.68 -22.21 52.14
N LEU A 906 23.05 -23.48 52.00
CA LEU A 906 22.67 -24.51 52.98
C LEU A 906 23.17 -24.17 54.36
N ILE A 907 24.44 -23.74 54.52
CA ILE A 907 25.01 -23.30 55.78
C ILE A 907 24.20 -22.16 56.40
N LYS A 908 23.85 -21.16 55.64
CA LYS A 908 23.08 -20.01 56.10
C LYS A 908 21.69 -20.46 56.59
N ILE A 909 20.96 -21.20 55.71
CA ILE A 909 19.61 -21.68 56.02
C ILE A 909 19.61 -22.54 57.25
N ALA A 910 20.52 -23.54 57.41
CA ALA A 910 20.65 -24.39 58.57
C ALA A 910 20.95 -23.58 59.84
N THR A 911 21.83 -22.58 59.70
CA THR A 911 22.18 -21.74 60.89
C THR A 911 21.01 -20.88 61.35
N VAL A 912 20.29 -20.25 60.41
CA VAL A 912 19.15 -19.40 60.71
C VAL A 912 17.96 -20.22 61.23
N ALA A 913 17.71 -21.41 60.63
CA ALA A 913 16.68 -22.34 61.10
C ALA A 913 16.95 -22.82 62.53
N PHE A 914 18.19 -23.11 62.85
CA PHE A 914 18.58 -23.50 64.21
C PHE A 914 18.46 -22.35 65.22
N ASN A 915 18.81 -21.12 64.82
CA ASN A 915 18.58 -19.93 65.60
C ASN A 915 17.09 -19.75 65.93
N LYS A 916 16.22 -19.96 64.91
CA LYS A 916 14.77 -19.92 65.14
C LYS A 916 14.27 -21.04 66.11
N ALA A 917 14.84 -22.23 66.02
CA ALA A 917 14.59 -23.30 66.99
C ALA A 917 14.96 -22.85 68.41
N THR A 918 16.06 -22.11 68.58
CA THR A 918 16.42 -21.52 69.85
C THR A 918 15.42 -20.48 70.35
N ASP A 919 14.82 -19.68 69.44
CA ASP A 919 13.76 -18.75 69.82
C ASP A 919 12.48 -19.46 70.28
N PHE A 920 12.12 -20.58 69.62
CA PHE A 920 11.01 -21.42 70.09
C PHE A 920 11.28 -22.00 71.48
N TYR A 921 12.51 -22.42 71.72
CA TYR A 921 12.87 -22.86 73.08
C TYR A 921 12.70 -21.77 74.15
N ARG A 922 13.14 -20.53 73.80
CA ARG A 922 12.97 -19.36 74.69
C ARG A 922 11.48 -18.99 74.88
N ALA A 923 10.64 -19.31 73.94
CA ALA A 923 9.20 -19.13 74.02
C ALA A 923 8.46 -20.30 74.63
N THR A 924 9.17 -21.29 75.24
CA THR A 924 8.63 -22.53 75.87
C THR A 924 7.80 -23.41 74.93
N GLN A 925 8.17 -23.42 73.64
CA GLN A 925 7.58 -24.23 72.57
C GLN A 925 8.55 -25.37 72.19
N ASP A 926 8.65 -26.34 73.06
CA ASP A 926 9.70 -27.41 72.99
C ASP A 926 9.50 -28.32 71.77
N GLU A 927 8.27 -28.63 71.37
CA GLU A 927 7.98 -29.45 70.17
C GLU A 927 8.42 -28.77 68.92
N ASP A 928 8.12 -27.45 68.75
CA ASP A 928 8.55 -26.65 67.63
C ASP A 928 10.07 -26.49 67.62
N CYS A 929 10.68 -26.26 68.76
CA CYS A 929 12.15 -26.23 68.94
C CYS A 929 12.79 -27.50 68.39
N GLN A 930 12.33 -28.64 68.81
CA GLN A 930 12.92 -29.94 68.43
C GLN A 930 12.71 -30.22 66.95
N ARG A 931 11.51 -29.92 66.39
CA ARG A 931 11.17 -30.08 64.95
C ARG A 931 12.06 -29.22 64.05
N TRP A 932 12.21 -27.94 64.37
CA TRP A 932 13.04 -27.00 63.60
C TRP A 932 14.55 -27.31 63.74
N ALA A 933 15.01 -27.67 64.93
CA ALA A 933 16.40 -28.06 65.13
C ALA A 933 16.75 -29.33 64.34
N ASN A 934 15.87 -30.33 64.32
CA ASN A 934 16.08 -31.52 63.48
C ASN A 934 16.12 -31.21 61.97
N LYS A 935 15.22 -30.39 61.49
CA LYS A 935 15.26 -29.93 60.07
C LYS A 935 16.56 -29.17 59.78
N ALA A 936 16.99 -28.29 60.66
CA ALA A 936 18.27 -27.57 60.51
C ALA A 936 19.48 -28.51 60.43
N ILE A 937 19.49 -29.54 61.25
CA ILE A 937 20.55 -30.56 61.26
C ILE A 937 20.50 -31.39 59.95
N SER A 938 19.33 -31.81 59.54
CA SER A 938 19.14 -32.49 58.21
C SER A 938 19.67 -31.67 57.08
N ILE A 939 19.35 -30.36 56.99
CA ILE A 939 19.93 -29.48 56.01
C ILE A 939 21.45 -29.34 56.13
N ALA A 940 21.98 -29.27 57.31
CA ALA A 940 23.42 -29.24 57.55
C ALA A 940 24.14 -30.51 57.06
N GLN A 941 23.47 -31.65 57.04
CA GLN A 941 24.00 -32.93 56.53
C GLN A 941 24.15 -32.90 55.00
N LEU A 942 23.36 -32.06 54.32
CA LEU A 942 23.46 -31.90 52.87
C LEU A 942 24.66 -31.05 52.45
N VAL A 943 25.32 -30.36 53.37
CA VAL A 943 26.51 -29.55 53.07
C VAL A 943 27.70 -30.46 52.79
N PRO A 944 28.30 -30.36 51.55
CA PRO A 944 29.40 -31.23 51.17
C PRO A 944 30.69 -30.91 51.94
N GLY A 945 31.49 -31.95 52.27
CA GLY A 945 32.83 -31.81 52.78
C GLY A 945 32.92 -31.68 54.29
N SER A 946 34.10 -31.25 54.86
CA SER A 946 34.37 -31.15 56.30
C SER A 946 33.54 -30.06 56.98
N GLN A 947 33.12 -29.03 56.26
CA GLN A 947 32.33 -27.93 56.85
C GLN A 947 30.93 -28.40 57.25
N GLY A 948 30.28 -29.25 56.41
CA GLY A 948 28.99 -29.84 56.77
C GLY A 948 29.08 -30.67 58.03
N LYS A 949 30.08 -31.53 58.15
CA LYS A 949 30.29 -32.36 59.36
C LYS A 949 30.50 -31.51 60.61
N GLN A 950 31.32 -30.45 60.53
CA GLN A 950 31.54 -29.55 61.65
C GLN A 950 30.25 -28.78 62.05
N LEU A 951 29.45 -28.36 61.01
CA LEU A 951 28.20 -27.70 61.34
C LEU A 951 27.20 -28.63 62.02
N VAL A 952 27.02 -29.85 61.54
CA VAL A 952 26.16 -30.88 62.17
C VAL A 952 26.57 -31.12 63.61
N GLU A 953 27.86 -31.36 63.86
CA GLU A 953 28.38 -31.59 65.16
C GLU A 953 28.13 -30.38 66.12
N THR A 954 28.30 -29.17 65.57
CA THR A 954 28.05 -27.95 66.37
C THR A 954 26.57 -27.77 66.67
N LEU A 955 25.65 -28.06 65.71
CA LEU A 955 24.21 -27.91 65.92
C LEU A 955 23.68 -29.00 66.85
N GLN A 956 24.19 -30.25 66.74
CA GLN A 956 23.81 -31.33 67.61
C GLN A 956 24.29 -31.10 69.10
N THR A 957 25.53 -30.63 69.30
CA THR A 957 26.02 -30.24 70.57
C THR A 957 25.21 -29.13 71.24
N ARG A 958 24.81 -28.11 70.43
CA ARG A 958 23.97 -27.01 70.90
C ARG A 958 22.56 -27.51 71.29
N LEU A 959 21.97 -28.41 70.47
CA LEU A 959 20.64 -28.96 70.73
C LEU A 959 20.67 -29.77 72.02
N GLY A 960 21.67 -30.61 72.22
CA GLY A 960 21.88 -31.34 73.48
C GLY A 960 22.02 -30.42 74.72
N SER A 961 22.70 -29.30 74.57
CA SER A 961 22.80 -28.28 75.66
C SER A 961 21.50 -27.50 75.92
N LEU A 962 20.61 -27.37 74.92
CA LEU A 962 19.29 -26.71 75.06
C LEU A 962 18.27 -27.66 75.73
N ILE A 963 18.28 -28.94 75.36
CA ILE A 963 17.29 -29.93 75.85
C ILE A 963 17.73 -30.60 77.19
N GLY A 964 18.96 -30.32 77.66
CA GLY A 964 19.44 -30.83 78.92
C GLY A 964 19.83 -32.28 78.91
N VAL A 965 20.30 -32.82 77.78
CA VAL A 965 20.87 -34.19 77.65
C VAL A 965 22.39 -34.10 77.53
#